data_6464a74aec4975b4a21bf5c0abd8544a
#
_entry.id   6464a74aec4975b4a21bf5c0abd8544a
#
_cell.length_a   1.000
_cell.length_b   1.000
_cell.length_c   1.000
_cell.angle_alpha   90.00
_cell.angle_beta   90.00
_cell.angle_gamma   90.00
#
_symmetry.space_group_name_H-M   'P 1'
#
loop_
_entity.id
_entity.type
_entity.pdbx_description
1 polymer ?
#
loop_
_entity_poly.entity_id
_entity_poly.type
_entity_poly.pdbx_seq_one_letter_code
_entity_poly.pdbx_strand_id
1 'polypeptide(L)'
;MSVKNLTRLLGALSLFLAVSSHISAQIKQDKLLYGVAYYDEYMPYDRLDKDIKMMKAANINVVRIAESTWSTVEPQEGVYDFSHIDRVLDAMHKAGIHVIIGTPTYAVPTWLAKKYPDVLAITARGQNQYGARQNMDITNEHFRKYAEQVIRKIMEHVKDHPAIIGYQVDNETKSYGTSGPNVQKLFVEYMKTKFKSLDTINKAFGLDYWSNRINNWDDFPSVSGSINASLRSEFEKFQRKLVTDYLAWQAGIVREYKHPNQFITQNFDFDWRGYSYGIQSEVDHFAAARSMDIAGVDIYHPTQDHLTGLEISFGGDLGRSMKGGQNYLVIETEAQGFAQWLPYPGQLRLQAFSHLASGANMVEYWHWHSIHNSAETYWKGLLSHDFEPNPTYDEAKTIGADFDRLSSHLINLKKKNQVAILFSNEALTGFNAFSFGWGARETYNDILRPMYDALYKINVGVDFVDPSSTNLENYKLIIVPALYVAPDSLLTRLNRFVKNGGHIVYTFKSGFSNENVKVRATIQPGIISEAVGISYSQFTTPEHVSLKDDPFHVGKDNSVKTFMELIAPKTAKVLAYYDHPVWGKYAAITQNNYGKGLATYIGCITSEAITEKLMENVTKAAGLWGADQELKFPLVVKSGINGQGKIIHYYFNYSAEPASVTYPHKAGSELLGGSAIQPGAKIDLTGWGVKIVEEK
;
A
#
# COMPACT_ATOMS: atom_id res chain seq x y z
N MET A 1 -51.59 17.96 -31.52
CA MET A 1 -50.30 18.14 -30.85
C MET A 1 -49.21 17.82 -31.84
N SER A 2 -48.37 18.79 -32.12
CA SER A 2 -47.44 18.80 -33.27
C SER A 2 -46.21 17.95 -33.09
N VAL A 3 -45.80 17.25 -34.14
CA VAL A 3 -44.64 16.37 -34.29
C VAL A 3 -43.29 17.04 -33.92
N LYS A 4 -43.25 18.35 -33.66
CA LYS A 4 -42.07 19.13 -33.26
C LYS A 4 -41.66 18.98 -31.79
N ASN A 5 -42.50 18.41 -30.93
CA ASN A 5 -42.16 18.22 -29.52
C ASN A 5 -41.56 16.84 -29.17
N LEU A 6 -41.63 15.89 -30.10
CA LEU A 6 -41.06 14.54 -29.93
C LEU A 6 -39.56 14.50 -30.22
N THR A 7 -39.07 15.39 -31.09
CA THR A 7 -37.67 15.48 -31.49
C THR A 7 -36.78 16.20 -30.48
N ARG A 8 -37.39 17.01 -29.60
CA ARG A 8 -36.63 17.69 -28.50
C ARG A 8 -36.46 16.82 -27.25
N LEU A 9 -37.35 15.84 -27.02
CA LEU A 9 -37.19 14.86 -25.91
C LEU A 9 -36.18 13.76 -26.21
N LEU A 10 -36.02 13.37 -27.49
CA LEU A 10 -35.01 12.39 -27.89
C LEU A 10 -33.59 12.97 -27.97
N GLY A 11 -33.44 14.27 -28.17
CA GLY A 11 -32.16 14.98 -28.15
C GLY A 11 -31.59 15.21 -26.73
N ALA A 12 -32.41 15.21 -25.70
CA ALA A 12 -31.99 15.39 -24.30
C ALA A 12 -31.63 14.07 -23.60
N LEU A 13 -32.05 12.92 -24.16
CA LEU A 13 -31.73 11.60 -23.58
C LEU A 13 -30.44 11.00 -24.15
N SER A 14 -29.90 11.56 -25.24
CA SER A 14 -28.66 11.09 -25.86
C SER A 14 -27.40 11.77 -25.31
N LEU A 15 -27.52 12.76 -24.42
CA LEU A 15 -26.36 13.47 -23.85
C LEU A 15 -25.94 12.98 -22.45
N PHE A 16 -26.58 11.95 -21.91
CA PHE A 16 -26.30 11.45 -20.55
C PHE A 16 -25.67 10.04 -20.50
N LEU A 17 -25.23 9.49 -21.62
CA LEU A 17 -24.63 8.15 -21.69
C LEU A 17 -23.21 8.11 -22.28
N ALA A 18 -22.51 9.23 -22.28
CA ALA A 18 -21.06 9.25 -22.53
C ALA A 18 -20.31 9.53 -21.23
N VAL A 19 -20.54 8.72 -20.19
CA VAL A 19 -19.49 8.49 -19.19
C VAL A 19 -18.50 7.55 -19.90
N SER A 20 -17.66 8.13 -20.74
CA SER A 20 -16.44 7.48 -21.20
C SER A 20 -15.65 7.17 -19.94
N SER A 21 -15.58 5.88 -19.59
CA SER A 21 -14.50 5.32 -18.81
C SER A 21 -13.21 5.68 -19.56
N HIS A 22 -12.61 6.80 -19.20
CA HIS A 22 -11.23 7.07 -19.54
C HIS A 22 -10.41 6.02 -18.77
N ILE A 23 -10.25 4.85 -19.36
CA ILE A 23 -9.10 4.01 -19.07
C ILE A 23 -7.94 4.90 -19.50
N SER A 24 -7.35 5.61 -18.55
CA SER A 24 -6.09 6.31 -18.78
C SER A 24 -5.12 5.25 -19.29
N ALA A 25 -4.77 5.34 -20.58
CA ALA A 25 -3.76 4.46 -21.12
C ALA A 25 -2.50 4.67 -20.27
N GLN A 26 -1.99 3.60 -19.66
CA GLN A 26 -0.75 3.66 -18.90
C GLN A 26 0.31 4.33 -19.77
N ILE A 27 0.98 5.36 -19.25
CA ILE A 27 2.12 5.98 -19.94
C ILE A 27 3.17 4.89 -20.10
N LYS A 28 3.43 4.50 -21.35
CA LYS A 28 4.35 3.41 -21.63
C LYS A 28 5.77 3.87 -21.37
N GLN A 29 6.40 3.26 -20.39
CA GLN A 29 7.83 3.42 -20.16
C GLN A 29 8.58 2.43 -21.05
N ASP A 30 9.60 2.92 -21.74
CA ASP A 30 10.41 2.11 -22.66
C ASP A 30 11.72 1.63 -22.01
N LYS A 31 12.12 2.23 -20.89
CA LYS A 31 13.29 1.86 -20.08
C LYS A 31 12.98 1.86 -18.60
N LEU A 32 13.69 1.00 -17.87
CA LEU A 32 13.70 1.05 -16.41
C LEU A 32 14.27 2.39 -15.94
N LEU A 33 13.62 2.97 -14.95
CA LEU A 33 14.13 4.16 -14.26
C LEU A 33 14.92 3.71 -13.04
N TYR A 34 16.11 4.30 -12.90
CA TYR A 34 17.01 4.05 -11.79
C TYR A 34 17.51 5.40 -11.27
N GLY A 35 17.17 5.72 -10.03
CA GLY A 35 17.26 7.09 -9.58
C GLY A 35 17.57 7.30 -8.12
N VAL A 36 17.60 8.59 -7.78
CA VAL A 36 17.81 9.12 -6.44
C VAL A 36 16.97 10.37 -6.21
N ALA A 37 16.49 10.59 -5.00
CA ALA A 37 16.11 11.92 -4.56
C ALA A 37 17.36 12.80 -4.46
N TYR A 38 17.32 14.00 -5.01
CA TYR A 38 18.46 14.90 -5.10
C TYR A 38 18.10 16.32 -4.68
N TYR A 39 18.77 16.79 -3.64
CA TYR A 39 18.53 18.13 -3.07
C TYR A 39 19.83 18.90 -3.06
N ASP A 40 20.05 19.66 -4.12
CA ASP A 40 21.21 20.55 -4.25
C ASP A 40 21.26 21.60 -3.11
N GLU A 41 20.09 22.02 -2.66
CA GLU A 41 19.91 22.96 -1.55
C GLU A 41 20.31 22.41 -0.18
N TYR A 42 20.47 21.10 -0.03
CA TYR A 42 20.93 20.48 1.22
C TYR A 42 22.43 20.28 1.27
N MET A 43 23.13 20.56 0.16
CA MET A 43 24.57 20.38 0.07
C MET A 43 25.31 21.45 0.91
N PRO A 44 26.34 21.06 1.68
CA PRO A 44 27.17 22.02 2.44
C PRO A 44 28.06 22.89 1.53
N TYR A 45 28.25 22.52 0.27
CA TYR A 45 28.99 23.24 -0.74
C TYR A 45 28.62 22.78 -2.14
N ASP A 46 28.88 23.56 -3.15
CA ASP A 46 28.54 23.25 -4.55
C ASP A 46 29.25 21.97 -5.04
N ARG A 47 28.45 20.99 -5.50
CA ARG A 47 28.92 19.69 -5.98
C ARG A 47 28.29 19.26 -7.29
N LEU A 48 27.32 19.99 -7.82
CA LEU A 48 26.43 19.54 -8.90
C LEU A 48 27.18 18.84 -10.05
N ASP A 49 28.27 19.42 -10.54
CA ASP A 49 29.05 18.82 -11.62
C ASP A 49 29.73 17.50 -11.24
N LYS A 50 30.23 17.39 -9.99
CA LYS A 50 30.81 16.13 -9.46
C LYS A 50 29.75 15.08 -9.29
N ASP A 51 28.61 15.45 -8.74
CA ASP A 51 27.49 14.54 -8.49
C ASP A 51 26.93 13.99 -9.79
N ILE A 52 26.73 14.82 -10.80
CA ILE A 52 26.29 14.36 -12.14
C ILE A 52 27.28 13.36 -12.74
N LYS A 53 28.57 13.60 -12.64
CA LYS A 53 29.59 12.64 -13.11
C LYS A 53 29.49 11.30 -12.38
N MET A 54 29.27 11.34 -11.08
CA MET A 54 29.10 10.12 -10.27
C MET A 54 27.77 9.41 -10.58
N MET A 55 26.67 10.15 -10.76
CA MET A 55 25.36 9.60 -11.19
C MET A 55 25.48 8.89 -12.55
N LYS A 56 26.14 9.54 -13.52
CA LYS A 56 26.40 8.93 -14.83
C LYS A 56 27.22 7.66 -14.73
N ALA A 57 28.24 7.64 -13.88
CA ALA A 57 29.07 6.46 -13.64
C ALA A 57 28.29 5.31 -12.98
N ALA A 58 27.19 5.63 -12.29
CA ALA A 58 26.28 4.65 -11.70
C ALA A 58 25.07 4.32 -12.59
N ASN A 59 25.01 4.80 -13.84
CA ASN A 59 23.87 4.67 -14.75
C ASN A 59 22.54 5.18 -14.15
N ILE A 60 22.60 6.13 -13.21
CA ILE A 60 21.41 6.84 -12.73
C ILE A 60 20.85 7.66 -13.89
N ASN A 61 19.57 7.47 -14.20
CA ASN A 61 18.90 8.07 -15.34
C ASN A 61 17.69 8.94 -14.97
N VAL A 62 17.35 9.02 -13.68
CA VAL A 62 16.28 9.88 -13.17
C VAL A 62 16.66 10.43 -11.80
N VAL A 63 16.23 11.67 -11.51
CA VAL A 63 16.28 12.28 -10.19
C VAL A 63 14.92 12.90 -9.85
N ARG A 64 14.56 12.90 -8.56
CA ARG A 64 13.42 13.63 -8.03
C ARG A 64 13.91 14.84 -7.26
N ILE A 65 13.27 15.99 -7.47
CA ILE A 65 13.65 17.27 -6.85
C ILE A 65 12.41 18.10 -6.48
N ALA A 66 12.61 19.11 -5.69
CA ALA A 66 11.71 20.25 -5.42
C ALA A 66 10.58 20.03 -4.42
N GLU A 67 10.21 18.82 -4.04
CA GLU A 67 9.05 18.61 -3.15
C GLU A 67 9.21 19.21 -1.74
N SER A 68 10.43 19.53 -1.32
CA SER A 68 10.71 20.12 0.01
C SER A 68 11.07 21.61 -0.02
N THR A 69 10.96 22.27 -1.16
CA THR A 69 11.65 23.55 -1.41
C THR A 69 10.75 24.79 -1.42
N TRP A 70 9.59 24.77 -0.79
CA TRP A 70 8.67 25.93 -0.83
C TRP A 70 9.35 27.24 -0.37
N SER A 71 10.06 27.22 0.78
CA SER A 71 10.74 28.40 1.29
C SER A 71 11.90 28.90 0.39
N THR A 72 12.49 28.02 -0.41
CA THR A 72 13.55 28.39 -1.37
C THR A 72 12.93 28.98 -2.64
N VAL A 73 11.85 28.40 -3.12
CA VAL A 73 11.11 28.87 -4.31
C VAL A 73 10.35 30.17 -4.02
N GLU A 74 9.78 30.31 -2.83
CA GLU A 74 9.02 31.49 -2.39
C GLU A 74 9.56 31.99 -1.04
N PRO A 75 10.74 32.65 -1.03
CA PRO A 75 11.38 33.13 0.19
C PRO A 75 10.58 34.18 0.95
N GLN A 76 9.71 34.91 0.25
CA GLN A 76 8.75 35.85 0.79
C GLN A 76 7.44 35.75 -0.01
N GLU A 77 6.33 36.10 0.61
CA GLU A 77 5.02 36.07 -0.03
C GLU A 77 5.04 36.76 -1.40
N GLY A 78 4.74 36.01 -2.45
CA GLY A 78 4.67 36.49 -3.84
C GLY A 78 6.00 36.80 -4.52
N VAL A 79 7.13 36.52 -3.85
CA VAL A 79 8.47 36.65 -4.43
C VAL A 79 9.00 35.26 -4.75
N TYR A 80 9.19 34.98 -6.03
CA TYR A 80 9.61 33.65 -6.51
C TYR A 80 11.03 33.66 -7.02
N ASP A 81 11.83 32.65 -6.64
CA ASP A 81 13.18 32.39 -7.10
C ASP A 81 13.30 30.91 -7.52
N PHE A 82 13.48 30.68 -8.80
CA PHE A 82 13.62 29.34 -9.39
C PHE A 82 15.07 28.99 -9.73
N SER A 83 16.05 29.87 -9.40
CA SER A 83 17.43 29.74 -9.84
C SER A 83 18.07 28.39 -9.51
N HIS A 84 17.77 27.81 -8.34
CA HIS A 84 18.27 26.49 -7.94
C HIS A 84 17.63 25.37 -8.75
N ILE A 85 16.32 25.45 -9.03
CA ILE A 85 15.61 24.48 -9.87
C ILE A 85 16.14 24.51 -11.30
N ASP A 86 16.28 25.69 -11.88
CA ASP A 86 16.81 25.89 -13.24
C ASP A 86 18.21 25.31 -13.38
N ARG A 87 19.09 25.60 -12.43
CA ARG A 87 20.46 25.09 -12.41
C ARG A 87 20.51 23.56 -12.43
N VAL A 88 19.66 22.89 -11.63
CA VAL A 88 19.61 21.44 -11.59
C VAL A 88 18.96 20.88 -12.86
N LEU A 89 17.85 21.44 -13.33
CA LEU A 89 17.15 21.00 -14.54
C LEU A 89 18.06 21.05 -15.77
N ASP A 90 18.74 22.19 -15.99
CA ASP A 90 19.65 22.39 -17.13
C ASP A 90 20.83 21.41 -17.10
N ALA A 91 21.42 21.21 -15.92
CA ALA A 91 22.54 20.32 -15.75
C ALA A 91 22.14 18.82 -15.94
N MET A 92 20.99 18.41 -15.42
CA MET A 92 20.44 17.06 -15.60
C MET A 92 20.07 16.81 -17.07
N HIS A 93 19.42 17.78 -17.73
CA HIS A 93 19.10 17.67 -19.15
C HIS A 93 20.36 17.49 -20.01
N LYS A 94 21.38 18.31 -19.81
CA LYS A 94 22.66 18.21 -20.49
C LYS A 94 23.34 16.85 -20.27
N ALA A 95 23.15 16.26 -19.12
CA ALA A 95 23.67 14.93 -18.79
C ALA A 95 22.81 13.77 -19.33
N GLY A 96 21.60 14.03 -19.84
CA GLY A 96 20.63 13.00 -20.26
C GLY A 96 20.00 12.29 -19.08
N ILE A 97 19.87 12.95 -17.93
CA ILE A 97 19.19 12.47 -16.73
C ILE A 97 17.80 13.11 -16.70
N HIS A 98 16.77 12.27 -16.54
CA HIS A 98 15.38 12.72 -16.41
C HIS A 98 15.10 13.29 -15.03
N VAL A 99 14.06 14.12 -14.93
CA VAL A 99 13.67 14.75 -13.67
C VAL A 99 12.19 14.53 -13.38
N ILE A 100 11.88 14.22 -12.12
CA ILE A 100 10.55 14.26 -11.54
C ILE A 100 10.50 15.47 -10.62
N ILE A 101 9.53 16.37 -10.85
CA ILE A 101 9.33 17.58 -10.04
C ILE A 101 8.27 17.30 -8.98
N GLY A 102 8.59 17.57 -7.73
CA GLY A 102 7.63 17.51 -6.61
C GLY A 102 6.94 18.84 -6.35
N THR A 103 5.66 18.81 -5.93
CA THR A 103 4.99 19.99 -5.39
C THR A 103 5.37 20.17 -3.93
N PRO A 104 5.81 21.38 -3.47
CA PRO A 104 6.50 21.54 -2.19
C PRO A 104 5.54 21.75 -1.01
N THR A 105 4.36 21.14 -1.01
CA THR A 105 3.26 21.53 -0.14
C THR A 105 3.26 20.85 1.24
N TYR A 106 4.11 19.85 1.46
CA TYR A 106 4.15 19.12 2.73
C TYR A 106 4.92 19.81 3.85
N ALA A 107 5.62 20.92 3.54
CA ALA A 107 6.33 21.74 4.51
C ALA A 107 6.07 23.23 4.22
N VAL A 108 5.41 23.92 5.15
CA VAL A 108 5.01 25.32 4.98
C VAL A 108 6.16 26.29 5.27
N PRO A 109 6.30 27.40 4.51
CA PRO A 109 7.34 28.39 4.76
C PRO A 109 7.06 29.21 6.05
N THR A 110 8.14 29.77 6.62
CA THR A 110 8.08 30.58 7.85
C THR A 110 7.13 31.75 7.77
N TRP A 111 7.14 32.47 6.63
CA TRP A 111 6.31 33.65 6.43
C TRP A 111 4.82 33.29 6.44
N LEU A 112 4.44 32.10 5.89
CA LEU A 112 3.05 31.66 5.86
C LEU A 112 2.56 31.27 7.27
N ALA A 113 3.34 30.44 8.00
CA ALA A 113 3.00 30.04 9.36
C ALA A 113 2.96 31.23 10.34
N LYS A 114 3.81 32.24 10.14
CA LYS A 114 3.82 33.48 10.95
C LYS A 114 2.63 34.39 10.64
N LYS A 115 2.28 34.53 9.38
CA LYS A 115 1.16 35.40 8.96
C LYS A 115 -0.20 34.79 9.24
N TYR A 116 -0.33 33.49 9.07
CA TYR A 116 -1.55 32.71 9.27
C TYR A 116 -1.28 31.48 10.14
N PRO A 117 -1.15 31.64 11.48
CA PRO A 117 -0.86 30.50 12.39
C PRO A 117 -1.88 29.37 12.34
N ASP A 118 -3.11 29.67 11.87
CA ASP A 118 -4.19 28.70 11.69
C ASP A 118 -3.97 27.73 10.52
N VAL A 119 -2.94 27.94 9.68
CA VAL A 119 -2.53 26.93 8.69
C VAL A 119 -1.95 25.69 9.34
N LEU A 120 -1.45 25.79 10.59
CA LEU A 120 -0.97 24.65 11.36
C LEU A 120 -2.14 23.85 11.92
N ALA A 121 -2.15 22.56 11.65
CA ALA A 121 -3.25 21.67 11.98
C ALA A 121 -3.47 21.55 13.50
N ILE A 122 -4.72 21.40 13.90
CA ILE A 122 -5.10 20.99 15.24
C ILE A 122 -5.40 19.50 15.23
N THR A 123 -4.81 18.77 16.15
CA THR A 123 -4.97 17.33 16.36
C THR A 123 -5.48 17.08 17.79
N ALA A 124 -5.69 15.81 18.14
CA ALA A 124 -6.01 15.44 19.52
C ALA A 124 -4.92 15.84 20.54
N ARG A 125 -3.69 16.15 20.08
CA ARG A 125 -2.58 16.62 20.94
C ARG A 125 -2.52 18.15 21.05
N GLY A 126 -3.40 18.86 20.39
CA GLY A 126 -3.39 20.32 20.27
C GLY A 126 -2.91 20.81 18.91
N GLN A 127 -2.62 22.12 18.82
CA GLN A 127 -2.12 22.72 17.60
C GLN A 127 -0.68 22.30 17.33
N ASN A 128 -0.40 21.92 16.08
CA ASN A 128 0.94 21.62 15.63
C ASN A 128 1.83 22.86 15.65
N GLN A 129 3.14 22.66 15.76
CA GLN A 129 4.12 23.73 15.78
C GLN A 129 4.83 23.82 14.43
N TYR A 130 5.29 25.03 14.08
CA TYR A 130 6.14 25.26 12.94
C TYR A 130 7.46 24.45 13.05
N GLY A 131 8.00 24.06 11.90
CA GLY A 131 9.31 23.41 11.77
C GLY A 131 9.28 21.91 11.51
N ALA A 132 8.16 21.25 11.77
CA ALA A 132 7.93 19.87 11.31
C ALA A 132 7.30 19.85 9.92
N ARG A 133 7.54 18.78 9.16
CA ARG A 133 6.81 18.51 7.92
C ARG A 133 5.41 17.97 8.22
N GLN A 134 4.48 18.06 7.25
CA GLN A 134 3.14 17.44 7.33
C GLN A 134 2.34 17.86 8.58
N ASN A 135 2.46 19.12 8.94
CA ASN A 135 1.86 19.71 10.14
C ASN A 135 0.77 20.76 9.82
N MET A 136 0.41 20.91 8.56
CA MET A 136 -0.60 21.86 8.09
C MET A 136 -2.01 21.26 8.07
N ASP A 137 -3.01 22.13 8.16
CA ASP A 137 -4.41 21.79 7.91
C ASP A 137 -4.68 21.89 6.42
N ILE A 138 -4.77 20.75 5.74
CA ILE A 138 -5.05 20.67 4.30
C ILE A 138 -6.43 21.20 3.90
N THR A 139 -7.29 21.54 4.87
CA THR A 139 -8.62 22.16 4.65
C THR A 139 -8.62 23.67 4.87
N ASN A 140 -7.52 24.23 5.42
CA ASN A 140 -7.41 25.66 5.70
C ASN A 140 -7.39 26.47 4.39
N GLU A 141 -8.18 27.55 4.32
CA GLU A 141 -8.31 28.36 3.11
C GLU A 141 -7.04 29.15 2.75
N HIS A 142 -6.30 29.65 3.75
CA HIS A 142 -5.01 30.31 3.51
C HIS A 142 -3.98 29.32 2.98
N PHE A 143 -3.85 28.15 3.62
CA PHE A 143 -2.95 27.11 3.13
C PHE A 143 -3.30 26.72 1.69
N ARG A 144 -4.56 26.42 1.40
CA ARG A 144 -5.02 26.06 0.05
C ARG A 144 -4.70 27.12 -0.99
N LYS A 145 -4.95 28.38 -0.66
CA LYS A 145 -4.67 29.52 -1.55
C LYS A 145 -3.19 29.60 -1.92
N TYR A 146 -2.31 29.58 -0.93
CA TYR A 146 -0.86 29.74 -1.17
C TYR A 146 -0.24 28.46 -1.76
N ALA A 147 -0.71 27.28 -1.36
CA ALA A 147 -0.32 26.01 -1.98
C ALA A 147 -0.67 25.98 -3.48
N GLU A 148 -1.89 26.42 -3.86
CA GLU A 148 -2.24 26.55 -5.26
C GLU A 148 -1.34 27.53 -6.01
N GLN A 149 -1.05 28.68 -5.41
CA GLN A 149 -0.21 29.70 -6.03
C GLN A 149 1.21 29.17 -6.31
N VAL A 150 1.85 28.55 -5.32
CA VAL A 150 3.22 28.02 -5.51
C VAL A 150 3.25 26.88 -6.52
N ILE A 151 2.27 25.95 -6.50
CA ILE A 151 2.17 24.87 -7.49
C ILE A 151 2.06 25.49 -8.90
N ARG A 152 1.13 26.42 -9.11
CA ARG A 152 0.94 27.06 -10.43
C ARG A 152 2.20 27.78 -10.88
N LYS A 153 2.89 28.50 -9.99
CA LYS A 153 4.14 29.19 -10.32
C LYS A 153 5.28 28.26 -10.72
N ILE A 154 5.44 27.17 -10.00
CA ILE A 154 6.41 26.12 -10.39
C ILE A 154 6.01 25.54 -11.76
N MET A 155 4.75 25.14 -11.94
CA MET A 155 4.28 24.56 -13.19
C MET A 155 4.40 25.49 -14.39
N GLU A 156 4.01 26.77 -14.25
CA GLU A 156 4.20 27.79 -15.28
C GLU A 156 5.67 27.90 -15.71
N HIS A 157 6.60 27.83 -14.74
CA HIS A 157 8.02 27.98 -14.96
C HIS A 157 8.65 26.77 -15.64
N VAL A 158 8.33 25.55 -15.16
CA VAL A 158 9.08 24.34 -15.55
C VAL A 158 8.44 23.49 -16.65
N LYS A 159 7.13 23.65 -16.95
CA LYS A 159 6.34 22.72 -17.77
C LYS A 159 6.95 22.33 -19.12
N ASP A 160 7.67 23.23 -19.75
CA ASP A 160 8.26 23.04 -21.09
C ASP A 160 9.72 22.55 -21.04
N HIS A 161 10.28 22.32 -19.84
CA HIS A 161 11.65 21.88 -19.71
C HIS A 161 11.81 20.40 -20.11
N PRO A 162 12.72 20.07 -21.06
CA PRO A 162 12.78 18.75 -21.70
C PRO A 162 13.28 17.62 -20.79
N ALA A 163 13.90 17.92 -19.64
CA ALA A 163 14.32 16.90 -18.69
C ALA A 163 13.13 16.28 -17.93
N ILE A 164 11.98 16.96 -17.86
CA ILE A 164 10.86 16.58 -16.98
C ILE A 164 10.03 15.47 -17.60
N ILE A 165 9.95 14.33 -16.91
CA ILE A 165 9.15 13.16 -17.32
C ILE A 165 7.90 12.97 -16.48
N GLY A 166 7.80 13.62 -15.32
CA GLY A 166 6.66 13.48 -14.43
C GLY A 166 6.69 14.43 -13.25
N TYR A 167 5.60 14.37 -12.49
CA TYR A 167 5.38 15.21 -11.31
C TYR A 167 4.90 14.35 -10.15
N GLN A 168 5.50 14.58 -8.96
CA GLN A 168 4.98 14.06 -7.71
C GLN A 168 4.16 15.13 -7.03
N VAL A 169 2.93 14.79 -6.60
CA VAL A 169 2.10 15.73 -5.82
C VAL A 169 2.27 15.45 -4.34
N ASP A 170 2.59 16.51 -3.57
CA ASP A 170 2.81 16.44 -2.13
C ASP A 170 3.82 15.36 -1.71
N ASN A 171 3.84 14.93 -0.45
CA ASN A 171 4.74 13.89 0.05
C ASN A 171 4.08 13.05 1.15
N GLU A 172 4.05 11.72 1.00
CA GLU A 172 3.51 10.76 1.99
C GLU A 172 2.20 11.22 2.65
N THR A 173 1.27 11.70 1.83
CA THR A 173 0.09 12.43 2.31
C THR A 173 -0.86 11.55 3.09
N LYS A 174 -1.13 11.94 4.33
CA LYS A 174 -2.06 11.29 5.27
C LYS A 174 -2.94 12.34 5.96
N SER A 175 -3.89 11.90 6.76
CA SER A 175 -4.71 12.81 7.55
C SER A 175 -3.96 13.41 8.75
N TYR A 176 -2.91 12.73 9.22
CA TYR A 176 -2.10 13.12 10.39
C TYR A 176 -2.94 13.45 11.64
N GLY A 177 -4.13 12.85 11.74
CA GLY A 177 -5.06 13.07 12.84
C GLY A 177 -5.66 14.48 12.91
N THR A 178 -5.66 15.24 11.81
CA THR A 178 -6.23 16.60 11.75
C THR A 178 -7.70 16.60 12.14
N SER A 179 -8.07 17.40 13.15
CA SER A 179 -9.39 17.43 13.78
C SER A 179 -9.84 18.82 14.23
N GLY A 180 -9.20 19.88 13.73
CA GLY A 180 -9.48 21.27 14.09
C GLY A 180 -10.87 21.77 13.66
N PRO A 181 -11.19 23.03 13.97
CA PRO A 181 -12.52 23.62 13.70
C PRO A 181 -12.93 23.55 12.22
N ASN A 182 -11.98 23.72 11.28
CA ASN A 182 -12.26 23.61 9.84
C ASN A 182 -12.71 22.20 9.49
N VAL A 183 -11.95 21.19 9.93
CA VAL A 183 -12.25 19.77 9.68
C VAL A 183 -13.57 19.38 10.33
N GLN A 184 -13.82 19.83 11.57
CA GLN A 184 -15.08 19.59 12.28
C GLN A 184 -16.28 20.18 11.54
N LYS A 185 -16.18 21.42 11.07
CA LYS A 185 -17.23 22.06 10.27
C LYS A 185 -17.54 21.28 8.99
N LEU A 186 -16.50 20.91 8.25
CA LEU A 186 -16.64 20.10 7.03
C LEU A 186 -17.21 18.71 7.30
N PHE A 187 -16.87 18.11 8.44
CA PHE A 187 -17.44 16.83 8.85
C PHE A 187 -18.93 16.94 9.14
N VAL A 188 -19.38 17.98 9.84
CA VAL A 188 -20.81 18.20 10.09
C VAL A 188 -21.59 18.37 8.76
N GLU A 189 -21.06 19.10 7.79
CA GLU A 189 -21.69 19.25 6.47
C GLU A 189 -21.69 17.91 5.68
N TYR A 190 -20.62 17.14 5.78
CA TYR A 190 -20.58 15.78 5.23
C TYR A 190 -21.67 14.89 5.85
N MET A 191 -21.85 14.94 7.17
CA MET A 191 -22.87 14.17 7.89
C MET A 191 -24.29 14.60 7.50
N LYS A 192 -24.55 15.90 7.37
CA LYS A 192 -25.82 16.43 6.86
C LYS A 192 -26.13 15.89 5.45
N THR A 193 -25.13 15.90 4.58
CA THR A 193 -25.28 15.43 3.19
C THR A 193 -25.54 13.93 3.12
N LYS A 194 -24.81 13.13 3.91
CA LYS A 194 -24.87 11.66 3.88
C LYS A 194 -26.13 11.13 4.55
N PHE A 195 -26.47 11.61 5.74
CA PHE A 195 -27.52 11.03 6.59
C PHE A 195 -28.83 11.80 6.56
N LYS A 196 -28.82 13.05 6.09
CA LYS A 196 -29.99 13.90 5.91
C LYS A 196 -30.65 14.39 7.20
N SER A 197 -30.67 13.60 8.28
CA SER A 197 -31.26 13.94 9.56
C SER A 197 -30.50 13.39 10.75
N LEU A 198 -30.60 14.06 11.89
CA LEU A 198 -30.02 13.62 13.16
C LEU A 198 -30.64 12.31 13.64
N ASP A 199 -31.96 12.12 13.42
CA ASP A 199 -32.60 10.85 13.79
C ASP A 199 -32.02 9.65 13.04
N THR A 200 -31.66 9.83 11.76
CA THR A 200 -30.99 8.79 10.98
C THR A 200 -29.61 8.48 11.58
N ILE A 201 -28.83 9.50 11.94
CA ILE A 201 -27.51 9.35 12.58
C ILE A 201 -27.64 8.64 13.92
N ASN A 202 -28.51 9.16 14.80
CA ASN A 202 -28.73 8.60 16.15
C ASN A 202 -29.09 7.12 16.09
N LYS A 203 -29.99 6.73 15.17
CA LYS A 203 -30.42 5.37 14.97
C LYS A 203 -29.30 4.49 14.36
N ALA A 204 -28.62 4.98 13.32
CA ALA A 204 -27.56 4.24 12.65
C ALA A 204 -26.38 3.95 13.58
N PHE A 205 -25.99 4.91 14.41
CA PHE A 205 -24.81 4.84 15.28
C PHE A 205 -25.15 4.41 16.72
N GLY A 206 -26.44 4.31 17.08
CA GLY A 206 -26.85 3.93 18.42
C GLY A 206 -26.46 4.97 19.48
N LEU A 207 -26.62 6.25 19.16
CA LEU A 207 -26.16 7.35 20.01
C LEU A 207 -26.99 7.58 21.28
N ASP A 208 -28.08 6.85 21.47
CA ASP A 208 -28.82 6.87 22.74
C ASP A 208 -28.00 6.28 23.90
N TYR A 209 -26.99 5.44 23.58
CA TYR A 209 -26.13 4.85 24.58
C TYR A 209 -25.26 5.92 25.29
N TRP A 210 -25.32 5.97 26.61
CA TRP A 210 -24.63 6.94 27.48
C TRP A 210 -24.87 8.40 27.10
N SER A 211 -26.12 8.73 26.66
CA SER A 211 -26.50 10.09 26.30
C SER A 211 -25.68 10.76 25.21
N ASN A 212 -25.16 9.98 24.27
CA ASN A 212 -24.44 10.55 23.11
C ASN A 212 -25.39 11.04 22.00
N ARG A 213 -26.72 10.96 22.19
CA ARG A 213 -27.72 11.41 21.22
C ARG A 213 -27.54 12.87 20.86
N ILE A 214 -27.53 13.17 19.57
CA ILE A 214 -27.42 14.53 19.04
C ILE A 214 -28.82 14.99 18.64
N ASN A 215 -29.32 16.10 19.22
CA ASN A 215 -30.65 16.60 18.98
C ASN A 215 -30.68 17.90 18.16
N ASN A 216 -29.58 18.60 18.04
CA ASN A 216 -29.41 19.78 17.23
C ASN A 216 -28.08 19.73 16.47
N TRP A 217 -28.04 20.20 15.23
CA TRP A 217 -26.82 20.27 14.44
C TRP A 217 -25.78 21.23 15.04
N ASP A 218 -26.23 22.28 15.74
CA ASP A 218 -25.33 23.23 16.40
C ASP A 218 -24.63 22.61 17.64
N ASP A 219 -25.22 21.56 18.20
CA ASP A 219 -24.66 20.80 19.33
C ASP A 219 -23.81 19.60 18.87
N PHE A 220 -23.50 19.51 17.57
CA PHE A 220 -22.72 18.35 17.07
C PHE A 220 -21.34 18.31 17.73
N PRO A 221 -21.00 17.23 18.49
CA PRO A 221 -19.81 17.21 19.32
C PRO A 221 -18.53 17.12 18.47
N SER A 222 -17.41 17.57 19.05
CA SER A 222 -16.10 17.20 18.54
C SER A 222 -15.94 15.69 18.59
N VAL A 223 -15.50 15.09 17.47
CA VAL A 223 -15.42 13.62 17.34
C VAL A 223 -14.06 13.10 17.72
N SER A 224 -13.07 13.99 17.84
CA SER A 224 -11.73 13.61 18.31
C SER A 224 -11.84 13.06 19.73
N GLY A 225 -11.47 11.77 19.88
CA GLY A 225 -11.58 11.08 21.15
C GLY A 225 -12.98 10.55 21.53
N SER A 226 -13.95 10.59 20.61
CA SER A 226 -15.27 9.98 20.84
C SER A 226 -15.16 8.50 21.20
N ILE A 227 -15.90 8.09 22.25
CA ILE A 227 -16.02 6.67 22.64
C ILE A 227 -16.99 5.90 21.74
N ASN A 228 -17.88 6.58 21.02
CA ASN A 228 -18.77 5.93 20.07
C ASN A 228 -17.99 5.51 18.82
N ALA A 229 -17.78 4.22 18.68
CA ALA A 229 -16.96 3.66 17.61
C ALA A 229 -17.53 3.90 16.21
N SER A 230 -18.85 3.97 16.05
CA SER A 230 -19.48 4.29 14.76
C SER A 230 -19.18 5.71 14.33
N LEU A 231 -19.36 6.68 15.24
CA LEU A 231 -19.09 8.09 14.97
C LEU A 231 -17.59 8.33 14.71
N ARG A 232 -16.72 7.71 15.50
CA ARG A 232 -15.26 7.77 15.33
C ARG A 232 -14.83 7.18 13.98
N SER A 233 -15.30 5.99 13.62
CA SER A 233 -14.95 5.36 12.34
C SER A 233 -15.46 6.15 11.13
N GLU A 234 -16.63 6.80 11.24
CA GLU A 234 -17.13 7.67 10.19
C GLU A 234 -16.27 8.94 10.05
N PHE A 235 -15.76 9.47 11.16
CA PHE A 235 -14.82 10.60 11.13
C PHE A 235 -13.49 10.21 10.47
N GLU A 236 -12.91 9.07 10.83
CA GLU A 236 -11.68 8.56 10.21
C GLU A 236 -11.86 8.31 8.70
N LYS A 237 -13.04 7.81 8.29
CA LYS A 237 -13.40 7.68 6.88
C LYS A 237 -13.47 9.04 6.18
N PHE A 238 -14.03 10.04 6.84
CA PHE A 238 -14.08 11.41 6.34
C PHE A 238 -12.68 12.01 6.22
N GLN A 239 -11.78 11.79 7.20
CA GLN A 239 -10.38 12.22 7.13
C GLN A 239 -9.66 11.62 5.92
N ARG A 240 -9.82 10.31 5.63
CA ARG A 240 -9.28 9.68 4.41
C ARG A 240 -9.85 10.32 3.13
N LYS A 241 -11.14 10.68 3.15
CA LYS A 241 -11.75 11.40 2.01
C LYS A 241 -11.10 12.77 1.79
N LEU A 242 -10.81 13.53 2.86
CA LEU A 242 -10.10 14.82 2.74
C LEU A 242 -8.72 14.66 2.09
N VAL A 243 -7.99 13.61 2.43
CA VAL A 243 -6.69 13.29 1.79
C VAL A 243 -6.88 12.98 0.31
N THR A 244 -7.86 12.13 -0.02
CA THR A 244 -8.19 11.81 -1.42
C THR A 244 -8.52 13.04 -2.23
N ASP A 245 -9.38 13.92 -1.69
CA ASP A 245 -9.80 15.17 -2.34
C ASP A 245 -8.62 16.15 -2.48
N TYR A 246 -7.73 16.20 -1.49
CA TYR A 246 -6.54 17.06 -1.53
C TYR A 246 -5.55 16.62 -2.62
N LEU A 247 -5.25 15.34 -2.72
CA LEU A 247 -4.38 14.81 -3.76
C LEU A 247 -5.00 14.98 -5.15
N ALA A 248 -6.31 14.74 -5.28
CA ALA A 248 -7.01 14.95 -6.54
C ALA A 248 -6.99 16.42 -6.98
N TRP A 249 -7.09 17.35 -6.04
CA TRP A 249 -7.02 18.78 -6.28
C TRP A 249 -5.62 19.19 -6.78
N GLN A 250 -4.55 18.76 -6.14
CA GLN A 250 -3.18 19.04 -6.61
C GLN A 250 -2.93 18.42 -8.00
N ALA A 251 -3.31 17.15 -8.18
CA ALA A 251 -3.21 16.49 -9.47
C ALA A 251 -4.01 17.21 -10.57
N GLY A 252 -5.16 17.80 -10.21
CA GLY A 252 -5.96 18.64 -11.10
C GLY A 252 -5.20 19.88 -11.59
N ILE A 253 -4.53 20.60 -10.68
CA ILE A 253 -3.71 21.76 -11.03
C ILE A 253 -2.55 21.36 -11.95
N VAL A 254 -1.82 20.30 -11.59
CA VAL A 254 -0.70 19.82 -12.41
C VAL A 254 -1.15 19.40 -13.82
N ARG A 255 -2.33 18.80 -13.96
CA ARG A 255 -2.91 18.41 -15.26
C ARG A 255 -3.17 19.58 -16.22
N GLU A 256 -3.38 20.78 -15.71
CA GLU A 256 -3.56 21.98 -16.55
C GLU A 256 -2.29 22.36 -17.30
N TYR A 257 -1.13 21.91 -16.83
CA TYR A 257 0.20 22.32 -17.35
C TYR A 257 1.01 21.18 -17.97
N LYS A 258 0.91 19.95 -17.43
CA LYS A 258 1.73 18.83 -17.89
C LYS A 258 1.49 18.47 -19.36
N HIS A 259 2.53 17.98 -20.02
CA HIS A 259 2.41 17.41 -21.35
C HIS A 259 1.83 15.97 -21.31
N PRO A 260 1.24 15.50 -22.43
CA PRO A 260 0.60 14.17 -22.49
C PRO A 260 1.54 12.99 -22.17
N ASN A 261 2.84 13.14 -22.45
CA ASN A 261 3.87 12.13 -22.19
C ASN A 261 4.45 12.17 -20.76
N GLN A 262 4.07 13.15 -19.95
CA GLN A 262 4.46 13.27 -18.55
C GLN A 262 3.43 12.63 -17.66
N PHE A 263 3.86 12.03 -16.54
CA PHE A 263 2.97 11.40 -15.56
C PHE A 263 2.78 12.24 -14.29
N ILE A 264 1.72 11.95 -13.57
CA ILE A 264 1.51 12.40 -12.19
C ILE A 264 1.57 11.16 -11.28
N THR A 265 2.31 11.28 -10.20
CA THR A 265 2.42 10.27 -9.15
C THR A 265 2.35 10.90 -7.77
N GLN A 266 2.31 10.05 -6.75
CA GLN A 266 2.45 10.41 -5.35
C GLN A 266 3.22 9.27 -4.66
N ASN A 267 4.04 9.59 -3.67
CA ASN A 267 4.78 8.61 -2.88
C ASN A 267 3.93 8.13 -1.70
N PHE A 268 3.12 7.08 -1.94
CA PHE A 268 2.31 6.46 -0.90
C PHE A 268 3.19 5.64 0.05
N ASP A 269 3.07 5.92 1.34
CA ASP A 269 3.67 5.11 2.40
C ASP A 269 2.69 4.10 2.99
N PHE A 270 3.19 3.18 3.80
CA PHE A 270 2.42 2.15 4.48
C PHE A 270 2.43 2.35 5.99
N ASP A 271 1.60 1.61 6.73
CA ASP A 271 1.62 1.62 8.19
C ASP A 271 2.91 0.95 8.68
N TRP A 272 3.86 1.75 9.12
CA TRP A 272 5.15 1.27 9.63
C TRP A 272 5.01 0.67 11.03
N ARG A 273 5.41 -0.58 11.19
CA ARG A 273 5.21 -1.38 12.39
C ARG A 273 6.54 -1.96 12.91
N GLY A 274 7.56 -1.15 12.97
CA GLY A 274 8.91 -1.56 13.34
C GLY A 274 9.64 -2.22 12.17
N TYR A 275 9.67 -3.55 12.12
CA TYR A 275 10.30 -4.30 11.03
C TYR A 275 9.30 -4.83 9.98
N SER A 276 8.08 -4.34 9.97
CA SER A 276 7.06 -4.77 9.01
C SER A 276 6.13 -3.63 8.58
N TYR A 277 5.40 -3.84 7.49
CA TYR A 277 4.35 -2.95 7.03
C TYR A 277 2.95 -3.50 7.29
N GLY A 278 1.99 -2.59 7.35
CA GLY A 278 0.56 -2.87 7.33
C GLY A 278 -0.18 -1.93 6.38
N ILE A 279 -1.49 -2.10 6.31
CA ILE A 279 -2.39 -1.19 5.60
C ILE A 279 -2.45 0.13 6.38
N GLN A 280 -2.23 1.25 5.67
CA GLN A 280 -2.31 2.59 6.23
C GLN A 280 -3.76 2.94 6.60
N SER A 281 -3.98 3.41 7.82
CA SER A 281 -5.32 3.76 8.31
C SER A 281 -5.75 5.18 7.93
N GLU A 282 -4.81 6.07 7.64
CA GLU A 282 -5.03 7.51 7.48
C GLU A 282 -5.18 7.95 6.01
N VAL A 283 -5.04 7.03 5.06
CA VAL A 283 -5.30 7.24 3.63
C VAL A 283 -6.01 6.04 3.01
N ASP A 284 -6.92 6.28 2.08
CA ASP A 284 -7.47 5.26 1.20
C ASP A 284 -6.61 5.23 -0.08
N HIS A 285 -5.64 4.34 -0.11
CA HIS A 285 -4.69 4.21 -1.22
C HIS A 285 -5.38 3.98 -2.58
N PHE A 286 -6.42 3.13 -2.62
CA PHE A 286 -7.15 2.83 -3.86
C PHE A 286 -7.93 4.04 -4.37
N ALA A 287 -8.55 4.79 -3.48
CA ALA A 287 -9.26 6.01 -3.85
C ALA A 287 -8.29 7.13 -4.27
N ALA A 288 -7.22 7.34 -3.50
CA ALA A 288 -6.22 8.38 -3.75
C ALA A 288 -5.45 8.16 -5.05
N ALA A 289 -5.05 6.91 -5.33
CA ALA A 289 -4.32 6.55 -6.54
C ALA A 289 -5.14 6.75 -7.84
N ARG A 290 -6.48 6.88 -7.76
CA ARG A 290 -7.31 7.16 -8.97
C ARG A 290 -6.93 8.47 -9.63
N SER A 291 -6.48 9.46 -8.87
CA SER A 291 -6.06 10.76 -9.39
C SER A 291 -4.63 10.78 -9.93
N MET A 292 -3.86 9.72 -9.72
CA MET A 292 -2.50 9.56 -10.25
C MET A 292 -2.53 8.84 -11.60
N ASP A 293 -1.55 9.15 -12.46
CA ASP A 293 -1.35 8.41 -13.72
C ASP A 293 -0.65 7.09 -13.47
N ILE A 294 0.35 7.08 -12.57
CA ILE A 294 1.10 5.90 -12.11
C ILE A 294 1.13 5.92 -10.57
N ALA A 295 0.97 4.78 -9.92
CA ALA A 295 1.18 4.68 -8.48
C ALA A 295 2.67 4.76 -8.17
N GLY A 296 3.04 5.63 -7.23
CA GLY A 296 4.36 5.67 -6.61
C GLY A 296 4.25 5.19 -5.16
N VAL A 297 5.26 4.54 -4.65
CA VAL A 297 5.28 4.02 -3.27
C VAL A 297 6.65 4.19 -2.65
N ASP A 298 6.66 4.38 -1.33
CA ASP A 298 7.86 4.37 -0.50
C ASP A 298 7.93 3.04 0.22
N ILE A 299 8.99 2.29 -0.05
CA ILE A 299 9.19 0.97 0.53
C ILE A 299 10.53 0.94 1.25
N TYR A 300 10.50 1.18 2.55
CA TYR A 300 11.63 1.02 3.46
C TYR A 300 11.53 -0.32 4.18
N HIS A 301 12.65 -0.99 4.38
CA HIS A 301 12.68 -2.33 4.93
C HIS A 301 13.98 -2.61 5.71
N PRO A 302 13.98 -3.57 6.62
CA PRO A 302 15.21 -3.99 7.30
C PRO A 302 16.23 -4.56 6.31
N THR A 303 17.51 -4.42 6.67
CA THR A 303 18.64 -5.03 5.98
C THR A 303 19.38 -5.99 6.92
N GLN A 304 20.59 -6.40 6.56
CA GLN A 304 21.42 -7.33 7.34
C GLN A 304 20.68 -8.66 7.56
N ASP A 305 20.74 -9.23 8.76
CA ASP A 305 20.09 -10.50 9.08
C ASP A 305 18.56 -10.44 9.11
N HIS A 306 17.99 -9.24 9.03
CA HIS A 306 16.53 -9.00 9.00
C HIS A 306 15.96 -8.82 7.59
N LEU A 307 16.80 -8.86 6.55
CA LEU A 307 16.31 -8.78 5.17
C LEU A 307 15.64 -10.08 4.75
N THR A 308 14.34 -10.03 4.54
CA THR A 308 13.52 -11.19 4.16
C THR A 308 12.81 -11.01 2.80
N GLY A 309 12.80 -9.79 2.26
CA GLY A 309 12.03 -9.44 1.06
C GLY A 309 10.52 -9.33 1.27
N LEU A 310 10.03 -9.62 2.48
CA LEU A 310 8.59 -9.55 2.83
C LEU A 310 8.00 -8.15 2.63
N GLU A 311 8.68 -7.13 3.13
CA GLU A 311 8.24 -5.73 3.05
C GLU A 311 8.27 -5.22 1.61
N ILE A 312 9.32 -5.55 0.86
CA ILE A 312 9.43 -5.25 -0.58
C ILE A 312 8.26 -5.88 -1.34
N SER A 313 7.98 -7.14 -1.04
CA SER A 313 6.87 -7.86 -1.65
C SER A 313 5.51 -7.27 -1.28
N PHE A 314 5.26 -7.00 0.00
CA PHE A 314 4.00 -6.45 0.50
C PHE A 314 3.74 -5.07 -0.11
N GLY A 315 4.70 -4.16 0.00
CA GLY A 315 4.58 -2.81 -0.55
C GLY A 315 4.42 -2.82 -2.07
N GLY A 316 5.18 -3.67 -2.77
CA GLY A 316 5.09 -3.82 -4.21
C GLY A 316 3.76 -4.42 -4.69
N ASP A 317 3.26 -5.45 -4.03
CA ASP A 317 1.97 -6.07 -4.37
C ASP A 317 0.80 -5.11 -4.10
N LEU A 318 0.85 -4.32 -3.01
CA LEU A 318 -0.14 -3.28 -2.73
C LEU A 318 -0.03 -2.13 -3.74
N GLY A 319 1.17 -1.60 -4.00
CA GLY A 319 1.42 -0.52 -4.98
C GLY A 319 0.89 -0.86 -6.37
N ARG A 320 1.18 -2.07 -6.86
CA ARG A 320 0.64 -2.57 -8.12
C ARG A 320 -0.90 -2.66 -8.10
N SER A 321 -1.46 -3.12 -6.99
CA SER A 321 -2.89 -3.35 -6.86
C SER A 321 -3.71 -2.06 -6.84
N MET A 322 -3.18 -0.94 -6.34
CA MET A 322 -3.84 0.38 -6.32
C MET A 322 -4.32 0.82 -7.71
N LYS A 323 -3.64 0.40 -8.76
CA LYS A 323 -3.97 0.71 -10.16
C LYS A 323 -4.38 -0.54 -10.96
N GLY A 324 -5.03 -1.51 -10.31
CA GLY A 324 -5.59 -2.68 -10.99
C GLY A 324 -4.55 -3.60 -11.65
N GLY A 325 -3.38 -3.74 -11.04
CA GLY A 325 -2.31 -4.60 -11.53
C GLY A 325 -1.32 -3.93 -12.50
N GLN A 326 -1.41 -2.60 -12.68
CA GLN A 326 -0.44 -1.83 -13.49
C GLN A 326 0.91 -1.76 -12.77
N ASN A 327 1.98 -1.61 -13.58
CA ASN A 327 3.32 -1.35 -13.05
C ASN A 327 3.33 -0.04 -12.25
N TYR A 328 4.20 0.04 -11.27
CA TYR A 328 4.30 1.14 -10.32
C TYR A 328 5.75 1.66 -10.22
N LEU A 329 5.94 2.73 -9.50
CA LEU A 329 7.25 3.32 -9.23
C LEU A 329 7.59 3.12 -7.76
N VAL A 330 8.79 2.62 -7.46
CA VAL A 330 9.40 2.76 -6.14
C VAL A 330 10.11 4.10 -6.16
N ILE A 331 9.46 5.10 -5.58
CA ILE A 331 9.92 6.49 -5.63
C ILE A 331 10.74 6.86 -4.39
N GLU A 332 10.72 6.00 -3.38
CA GLU A 332 11.67 5.99 -2.28
C GLU A 332 11.94 4.57 -1.79
N THR A 333 13.21 4.26 -1.57
CA THR A 333 13.68 3.11 -0.79
C THR A 333 15.05 3.48 -0.19
N GLU A 334 15.46 2.77 0.88
CA GLU A 334 16.74 3.05 1.49
C GLU A 334 17.94 2.66 0.62
N ALA A 335 19.01 3.43 0.72
CA ALA A 335 20.34 3.07 0.24
C ALA A 335 21.15 2.42 1.38
N GLN A 336 21.74 3.25 2.28
CA GLN A 336 22.36 2.76 3.50
C GLN A 336 21.39 2.73 4.70
N GLY A 337 20.25 3.38 4.58
CA GLY A 337 19.22 3.46 5.61
C GLY A 337 19.64 4.13 6.91
N PHE A 338 18.90 3.88 7.98
CA PHE A 338 19.27 4.28 9.34
C PHE A 338 20.55 3.58 9.82
N ALA A 339 21.08 3.99 10.97
CA ALA A 339 22.32 3.47 11.52
C ALA A 339 22.37 1.94 11.57
N GLN A 340 21.26 1.27 11.92
CA GLN A 340 21.17 -0.19 12.04
C GLN A 340 20.88 -0.93 10.73
N TRP A 341 20.71 -0.23 9.60
CA TRP A 341 20.26 -0.83 8.34
C TRP A 341 21.30 -0.78 7.21
N LEU A 342 22.57 -0.57 7.54
CA LEU A 342 23.62 -0.65 6.53
C LEU A 342 23.60 -2.05 5.85
N PRO A 343 23.35 -2.14 4.53
CA PRO A 343 23.22 -3.43 3.87
C PRO A 343 24.54 -4.20 3.85
N TYR A 344 24.46 -5.54 3.96
CA TYR A 344 25.59 -6.39 3.67
C TYR A 344 25.89 -6.43 2.16
N PRO A 345 27.12 -6.75 1.74
CA PRO A 345 27.45 -6.88 0.32
C PRO A 345 26.50 -7.84 -0.42
N GLY A 346 25.95 -7.40 -1.54
CA GLY A 346 24.95 -8.12 -2.34
C GLY A 346 23.50 -7.81 -1.99
N GLN A 347 23.23 -7.24 -0.81
CA GLN A 347 21.86 -6.97 -0.38
C GLN A 347 21.21 -5.83 -1.15
N LEU A 348 21.93 -4.75 -1.47
CA LEU A 348 21.35 -3.64 -2.23
C LEU A 348 20.89 -4.11 -3.62
N ARG A 349 21.68 -4.98 -4.26
CA ARG A 349 21.34 -5.57 -5.56
C ARG A 349 20.16 -6.53 -5.45
N LEU A 350 20.12 -7.39 -4.42
CA LEU A 350 19.00 -8.27 -4.14
C LEU A 350 17.70 -7.49 -3.98
N GLN A 351 17.72 -6.40 -3.20
CA GLN A 351 16.59 -5.49 -2.98
C GLN A 351 16.10 -4.86 -4.28
N ALA A 352 16.99 -4.29 -5.09
CA ALA A 352 16.65 -3.63 -6.34
C ALA A 352 15.91 -4.59 -7.30
N PHE A 353 16.41 -5.82 -7.48
CA PHE A 353 15.73 -6.82 -8.30
C PHE A 353 14.45 -7.35 -7.66
N SER A 354 14.32 -7.34 -6.33
CA SER A 354 13.07 -7.72 -5.64
C SER A 354 11.94 -6.75 -5.94
N HIS A 355 12.23 -5.45 -6.02
CA HIS A 355 11.27 -4.44 -6.48
C HIS A 355 10.81 -4.69 -7.91
N LEU A 356 11.75 -4.97 -8.85
CA LEU A 356 11.40 -5.30 -10.24
C LEU A 356 10.56 -6.58 -10.33
N ALA A 357 10.89 -7.61 -9.55
CA ALA A 357 10.15 -8.87 -9.51
C ALA A 357 8.71 -8.72 -8.99
N SER A 358 8.42 -7.65 -8.25
CA SER A 358 7.09 -7.26 -7.81
C SER A 358 6.34 -6.41 -8.84
N GLY A 359 7.00 -5.96 -9.91
CA GLY A 359 6.41 -5.21 -11.02
C GLY A 359 6.75 -3.72 -11.05
N ALA A 360 7.76 -3.26 -10.28
CA ALA A 360 8.22 -1.89 -10.36
C ALA A 360 8.91 -1.61 -11.70
N ASN A 361 8.70 -0.42 -12.26
CA ASN A 361 9.41 0.11 -13.43
C ASN A 361 10.48 1.14 -13.04
N MET A 362 10.56 1.48 -11.77
CA MET A 362 11.53 2.43 -11.22
C MET A 362 11.98 1.97 -9.84
N VAL A 363 13.25 2.20 -9.54
CA VAL A 363 13.82 2.12 -8.19
C VAL A 363 14.58 3.40 -7.94
N GLU A 364 14.14 4.17 -6.96
CA GLU A 364 14.73 5.45 -6.57
C GLU A 364 15.10 5.42 -5.09
N TYR A 365 16.35 5.75 -4.78
CA TYR A 365 16.85 5.76 -3.41
C TYR A 365 16.58 7.09 -2.72
N TRP A 366 16.13 7.06 -1.50
CA TRP A 366 16.27 8.10 -0.51
C TRP A 366 17.61 7.91 0.17
N HIS A 367 18.64 8.66 -0.15
CA HIS A 367 18.72 9.61 -1.25
C HIS A 367 20.17 9.62 -1.82
N TRP A 368 20.54 10.62 -2.63
CA TRP A 368 21.87 10.65 -3.25
C TRP A 368 23.01 10.66 -2.23
N HIS A 369 22.92 11.53 -1.22
CA HIS A 369 23.96 11.71 -0.20
C HIS A 369 23.39 11.64 1.20
N SER A 370 24.21 11.32 2.21
CA SER A 370 23.82 11.37 3.61
C SER A 370 23.59 12.81 4.07
N ILE A 371 22.51 13.05 4.83
CA ILE A 371 22.12 14.39 5.31
C ILE A 371 23.13 14.92 6.35
N HIS A 372 23.58 16.17 6.19
CA HIS A 372 24.60 16.78 7.06
C HIS A 372 24.02 17.46 8.31
N ASN A 373 22.73 17.72 8.33
CA ASN A 373 22.08 18.43 9.42
C ASN A 373 20.59 18.04 9.53
N SER A 374 19.89 18.55 10.55
CA SER A 374 18.48 18.31 10.82
C SER A 374 18.14 16.91 11.34
N ALA A 375 16.87 16.57 11.39
CA ALA A 375 16.35 15.34 11.99
C ALA A 375 16.81 14.07 11.28
N GLU A 376 17.14 14.16 9.99
CA GLU A 376 17.51 13.01 9.16
C GLU A 376 19.02 12.84 8.98
N THR A 377 19.86 13.42 9.83
CA THR A 377 21.32 13.28 9.76
C THR A 377 21.80 11.82 9.74
N TYR A 378 21.10 10.92 10.38
CA TYR A 378 21.45 9.48 10.39
C TYR A 378 20.76 8.66 9.29
N TRP A 379 19.95 9.31 8.43
CA TRP A 379 19.43 8.66 7.24
C TRP A 379 20.49 8.79 6.12
N LYS A 380 21.10 7.66 5.78
CA LYS A 380 22.29 7.66 4.90
C LYS A 380 21.92 7.32 3.47
N GLY A 381 22.37 8.13 2.54
CA GLY A 381 22.17 7.98 1.10
C GLY A 381 23.11 6.97 0.43
N LEU A 382 23.17 6.99 -0.88
CA LEU A 382 24.18 6.23 -1.65
C LEU A 382 25.60 6.67 -1.30
N LEU A 383 25.82 7.98 -1.14
CA LEU A 383 27.08 8.53 -0.65
C LEU A 383 27.00 8.78 0.85
N SER A 384 28.09 8.51 1.55
CA SER A 384 28.26 8.82 2.96
C SER A 384 28.46 10.32 3.16
N HIS A 385 28.63 10.79 4.41
CA HIS A 385 28.78 12.20 4.73
C HIS A 385 30.04 12.86 4.13
N ASP A 386 31.06 12.07 3.75
CA ASP A 386 32.26 12.54 3.04
C ASP A 386 32.06 12.71 1.53
N PHE A 387 30.91 12.29 0.99
CA PHE A 387 30.56 12.30 -0.42
C PHE A 387 31.49 11.49 -1.34
N GLU A 388 32.33 10.62 -0.80
CA GLU A 388 33.22 9.79 -1.59
C GLU A 388 32.58 8.44 -1.90
N PRO A 389 33.08 7.72 -2.94
CA PRO A 389 32.63 6.37 -3.24
C PRO A 389 32.81 5.44 -2.04
N ASN A 390 31.80 4.61 -1.80
CA ASN A 390 31.77 3.61 -0.74
C ASN A 390 31.19 2.28 -1.29
N PRO A 391 31.22 1.19 -0.54
CA PRO A 391 30.72 -0.10 -1.03
C PRO A 391 29.26 -0.08 -1.52
N THR A 392 28.38 0.74 -0.91
CA THR A 392 26.99 0.89 -1.34
C THR A 392 26.88 1.57 -2.70
N TYR A 393 27.69 2.62 -2.93
CA TYR A 393 27.75 3.29 -4.23
C TYR A 393 28.35 2.37 -5.31
N ASP A 394 29.37 1.55 -5.00
CA ASP A 394 29.92 0.61 -5.96
C ASP A 394 28.92 -0.51 -6.34
N GLU A 395 28.12 -0.95 -5.38
CA GLU A 395 27.02 -1.87 -5.66
C GLU A 395 25.92 -1.20 -6.49
N ALA A 396 25.60 0.06 -6.21
CA ALA A 396 24.65 0.85 -7.01
C ALA A 396 25.11 1.02 -8.48
N LYS A 397 26.40 1.16 -8.74
CA LYS A 397 26.96 1.13 -10.10
C LYS A 397 26.71 -0.19 -10.82
N THR A 398 26.87 -1.30 -10.10
CA THR A 398 26.59 -2.64 -10.63
C THR A 398 25.12 -2.82 -10.97
N ILE A 399 24.21 -2.35 -10.10
CA ILE A 399 22.77 -2.37 -10.31
C ILE A 399 22.40 -1.55 -11.54
N GLY A 400 22.91 -0.32 -11.64
CA GLY A 400 22.62 0.57 -12.75
C GLY A 400 23.08 0.01 -14.10
N ALA A 401 24.25 -0.64 -14.14
CA ALA A 401 24.74 -1.32 -15.33
C ALA A 401 23.85 -2.52 -15.73
N ASP A 402 23.39 -3.31 -14.75
CA ASP A 402 22.45 -4.41 -15.02
C ASP A 402 21.08 -3.88 -15.49
N PHE A 403 20.56 -2.81 -14.90
CA PHE A 403 19.28 -2.22 -15.27
C PHE A 403 19.33 -1.66 -16.69
N ASP A 404 20.39 -0.95 -17.06
CA ASP A 404 20.56 -0.44 -18.43
C ASP A 404 20.61 -1.59 -19.44
N ARG A 405 21.45 -2.58 -19.19
CA ARG A 405 21.64 -3.74 -20.07
C ARG A 405 20.40 -4.60 -20.23
N LEU A 406 19.63 -4.80 -19.14
CA LEU A 406 18.50 -5.72 -19.09
C LEU A 406 17.13 -5.03 -19.19
N SER A 407 17.09 -3.70 -19.34
CA SER A 407 15.86 -2.92 -19.31
C SER A 407 14.75 -3.47 -20.18
N SER A 408 15.05 -3.82 -21.44
CA SER A 408 14.06 -4.36 -22.39
C SER A 408 13.47 -5.73 -21.98
N HIS A 409 14.21 -6.50 -21.17
CA HIS A 409 13.77 -7.81 -20.68
C HIS A 409 12.97 -7.70 -19.38
N LEU A 410 13.21 -6.69 -18.55
CA LEU A 410 12.68 -6.62 -17.19
C LEU A 410 11.55 -5.62 -17.02
N ILE A 411 11.42 -4.64 -17.92
CA ILE A 411 10.40 -3.60 -17.84
C ILE A 411 8.99 -4.15 -18.11
N ASN A 412 8.00 -3.50 -17.50
CA ASN A 412 6.58 -3.79 -17.73
C ASN A 412 6.19 -5.24 -17.36
N LEU A 413 6.78 -5.76 -16.30
CA LEU A 413 6.48 -7.10 -15.80
C LEU A 413 5.02 -7.17 -15.33
N LYS A 414 4.23 -8.03 -15.96
CA LYS A 414 2.83 -8.30 -15.62
C LYS A 414 2.75 -9.53 -14.71
N LYS A 415 2.12 -9.40 -13.58
CA LYS A 415 1.81 -10.51 -12.69
C LYS A 415 0.47 -11.13 -13.07
N LYS A 416 0.36 -12.45 -12.92
CA LYS A 416 -0.89 -13.22 -13.12
C LYS A 416 -1.24 -13.96 -11.85
N ASN A 417 -1.45 -13.22 -10.77
CA ASN A 417 -1.78 -13.80 -9.49
C ASN A 417 -3.21 -14.37 -9.50
N GLN A 418 -3.40 -15.48 -8.83
CA GLN A 418 -4.71 -16.16 -8.68
C GLN A 418 -5.20 -16.11 -7.23
N VAL A 419 -4.44 -15.47 -6.34
CA VAL A 419 -4.77 -15.24 -4.94
C VAL A 419 -4.90 -13.74 -4.71
N ALA A 420 -5.94 -13.35 -3.98
CA ALA A 420 -6.10 -11.98 -3.52
C ALA A 420 -6.28 -11.94 -1.99
N ILE A 421 -5.85 -10.83 -1.37
CA ILE A 421 -6.25 -10.46 -0.02
C ILE A 421 -7.23 -9.29 -0.13
N LEU A 422 -8.45 -9.48 0.36
CA LEU A 422 -9.43 -8.40 0.48
C LEU A 422 -9.21 -7.69 1.80
N PHE A 423 -8.82 -6.43 1.74
CA PHE A 423 -8.75 -5.57 2.92
C PHE A 423 -9.79 -4.45 2.84
N SER A 424 -10.07 -3.83 3.98
CA SER A 424 -11.00 -2.70 4.07
C SER A 424 -10.51 -1.72 5.12
N ASN A 425 -10.32 -0.45 4.73
CA ASN A 425 -10.00 0.61 5.69
C ASN A 425 -11.10 0.78 6.73
N GLU A 426 -12.39 0.58 6.35
CA GLU A 426 -13.50 0.61 7.30
C GLU A 426 -13.45 -0.56 8.29
N ALA A 427 -13.11 -1.76 7.82
CA ALA A 427 -12.93 -2.90 8.71
C ALA A 427 -11.74 -2.69 9.65
N LEU A 428 -10.63 -2.13 9.15
CA LEU A 428 -9.45 -1.79 9.94
C LEU A 428 -9.80 -0.77 11.05
N THR A 429 -10.41 0.35 10.70
CA THR A 429 -10.71 1.40 11.69
C THR A 429 -11.80 0.98 12.65
N GLY A 430 -12.85 0.29 12.17
CA GLY A 430 -13.91 -0.24 13.01
C GLY A 430 -13.43 -1.34 13.96
N PHE A 431 -12.55 -2.23 13.49
CA PHE A 431 -11.95 -3.27 14.32
C PHE A 431 -11.03 -2.70 15.39
N ASN A 432 -10.15 -1.78 15.01
CA ASN A 432 -9.20 -1.14 15.94
C ASN A 432 -9.92 -0.27 16.99
N ALA A 433 -11.10 0.27 16.67
CA ALA A 433 -11.90 1.02 17.62
C ALA A 433 -12.43 0.18 18.79
N PHE A 434 -12.58 -1.13 18.56
CA PHE A 434 -13.07 -2.05 19.58
C PHE A 434 -12.02 -2.99 20.11
N SER A 435 -10.90 -3.20 19.47
CA SER A 435 -9.97 -4.27 19.77
C SER A 435 -10.58 -5.38 20.69
N PHE A 436 -9.99 -6.42 21.08
CA PHE A 436 -10.71 -7.51 21.80
C PHE A 436 -11.04 -7.22 23.27
N GLY A 437 -11.23 -5.97 23.64
CA GLY A 437 -11.46 -5.54 24.99
C GLY A 437 -10.24 -4.91 25.63
N TRP A 438 -10.36 -4.63 26.93
CA TRP A 438 -9.35 -3.94 27.70
C TRP A 438 -8.04 -4.75 27.75
N GLY A 439 -7.01 -4.28 27.05
CA GLY A 439 -5.69 -4.89 27.04
C GLY A 439 -5.34 -5.73 25.81
N ALA A 440 -6.26 -5.94 24.88
CA ALA A 440 -5.91 -6.55 23.60
C ALA A 440 -4.96 -5.64 22.80
N ARG A 441 -3.89 -6.24 22.28
CA ARG A 441 -2.84 -5.51 21.54
C ARG A 441 -2.92 -5.72 20.05
N GLU A 442 -3.55 -6.81 19.60
CA GLU A 442 -3.65 -7.17 18.19
C GLU A 442 -4.58 -6.23 17.44
N THR A 443 -4.07 -5.71 16.34
CA THR A 443 -4.79 -4.84 15.42
C THR A 443 -5.21 -5.62 14.18
N TYR A 444 -5.96 -4.97 13.29
CA TYR A 444 -6.30 -5.54 11.98
C TYR A 444 -5.05 -6.00 11.20
N ASN A 445 -3.98 -5.21 11.24
CA ASN A 445 -2.73 -5.54 10.55
C ASN A 445 -2.02 -6.77 11.18
N ASP A 446 -2.21 -7.05 12.47
CA ASP A 446 -1.67 -8.26 13.11
C ASP A 446 -2.38 -9.55 12.67
N ILE A 447 -3.54 -9.42 12.05
CA ILE A 447 -4.28 -10.54 11.47
C ILE A 447 -3.94 -10.71 9.98
N LEU A 448 -3.85 -9.60 9.24
CA LEU A 448 -3.60 -9.60 7.80
C LEU A 448 -2.16 -10.05 7.47
N ARG A 449 -1.16 -9.47 8.15
CA ARG A 449 0.25 -9.68 7.83
C ARG A 449 0.71 -11.14 7.94
N PRO A 450 0.41 -11.89 9.01
CA PRO A 450 0.82 -13.30 9.06
C PRO A 450 0.26 -14.16 7.93
N MET A 451 -0.93 -13.81 7.39
CA MET A 451 -1.50 -14.51 6.24
C MET A 451 -0.77 -14.18 4.94
N TYR A 452 -0.42 -12.89 4.74
CA TYR A 452 0.39 -12.48 3.62
C TYR A 452 1.80 -13.11 3.68
N ASP A 453 2.43 -13.05 4.84
CA ASP A 453 3.78 -13.57 5.06
C ASP A 453 3.85 -15.09 4.81
N ALA A 454 2.82 -15.82 5.24
CA ALA A 454 2.71 -17.25 4.98
C ALA A 454 2.60 -17.56 3.47
N LEU A 455 1.80 -16.80 2.71
CA LEU A 455 1.68 -16.95 1.27
C LEU A 455 2.99 -16.62 0.54
N TYR A 456 3.69 -15.56 0.98
CA TYR A 456 5.00 -15.20 0.46
C TYR A 456 6.04 -16.32 0.66
N LYS A 457 6.12 -16.89 1.87
CA LYS A 457 7.08 -17.95 2.21
C LYS A 457 6.89 -19.22 1.40
N ILE A 458 5.70 -19.45 0.85
CA ILE A 458 5.40 -20.58 -0.05
C ILE A 458 5.34 -20.15 -1.52
N ASN A 459 5.91 -19.00 -1.88
CA ASN A 459 6.03 -18.49 -3.25
C ASN A 459 4.68 -18.30 -3.97
N VAL A 460 3.66 -17.88 -3.26
CA VAL A 460 2.35 -17.55 -3.82
C VAL A 460 2.26 -16.05 -4.04
N GLY A 461 2.12 -15.63 -5.30
CA GLY A 461 1.89 -14.23 -5.65
C GLY A 461 0.48 -13.77 -5.23
N VAL A 462 0.41 -12.59 -4.64
CA VAL A 462 -0.82 -12.01 -4.08
C VAL A 462 -1.12 -10.68 -4.76
N ASP A 463 -2.41 -10.41 -5.01
CA ASP A 463 -2.92 -9.07 -5.27
C ASP A 463 -3.76 -8.61 -4.08
N PHE A 464 -3.84 -7.30 -3.89
CA PHE A 464 -4.78 -6.72 -2.93
C PHE A 464 -6.04 -6.25 -3.66
N VAL A 465 -7.18 -6.46 -3.03
CA VAL A 465 -8.48 -5.96 -3.49
C VAL A 465 -9.19 -5.25 -2.35
N ASP A 466 -9.91 -4.21 -2.67
CA ASP A 466 -10.71 -3.44 -1.72
C ASP A 466 -12.22 -3.76 -1.90
N PRO A 467 -13.12 -3.29 -1.00
CA PRO A 467 -14.56 -3.49 -1.13
C PRO A 467 -15.18 -2.99 -2.42
N SER A 468 -14.55 -2.04 -3.13
CA SER A 468 -15.04 -1.50 -4.41
C SER A 468 -14.60 -2.32 -5.63
N SER A 469 -13.63 -3.21 -5.46
CA SER A 469 -13.08 -4.04 -6.55
C SER A 469 -14.16 -4.92 -7.19
N THR A 470 -14.25 -4.90 -8.52
CA THR A 470 -15.31 -5.59 -9.28
C THR A 470 -14.87 -6.88 -9.96
N ASN A 471 -13.58 -7.21 -9.88
CA ASN A 471 -12.93 -8.29 -10.61
C ASN A 471 -12.58 -9.51 -9.72
N LEU A 472 -13.37 -9.77 -8.69
CA LEU A 472 -13.10 -10.87 -7.74
C LEU A 472 -13.07 -12.24 -8.40
N GLU A 473 -13.83 -12.43 -9.50
CA GLU A 473 -13.90 -13.67 -10.27
C GLU A 473 -12.59 -14.02 -11.01
N ASN A 474 -11.64 -13.10 -11.10
CA ASN A 474 -10.32 -13.38 -11.64
C ASN A 474 -9.45 -14.24 -10.73
N TYR A 475 -9.82 -14.34 -9.46
CA TYR A 475 -9.07 -15.08 -8.45
C TYR A 475 -9.69 -16.45 -8.17
N LYS A 476 -8.87 -17.41 -7.82
CA LYS A 476 -9.30 -18.72 -7.31
C LYS A 476 -9.45 -18.75 -5.81
N LEU A 477 -8.61 -17.99 -5.11
CA LEU A 477 -8.56 -17.92 -3.65
C LEU A 477 -8.58 -16.45 -3.20
N ILE A 478 -9.49 -16.12 -2.30
CA ILE A 478 -9.54 -14.80 -1.64
C ILE A 478 -9.42 -14.98 -0.14
N ILE A 479 -8.40 -14.36 0.45
CA ILE A 479 -8.23 -14.27 1.90
C ILE A 479 -8.93 -13.00 2.38
N VAL A 480 -9.74 -13.13 3.42
CA VAL A 480 -10.57 -12.04 3.97
C VAL A 480 -10.29 -11.89 5.47
N PRO A 481 -9.21 -11.17 5.85
CA PRO A 481 -8.87 -10.96 7.26
C PRO A 481 -9.90 -10.07 7.95
N ALA A 482 -10.42 -10.51 9.09
CA ALA A 482 -11.27 -9.76 10.02
C ALA A 482 -12.18 -8.70 9.37
N LEU A 483 -13.00 -9.09 8.40
CA LEU A 483 -13.93 -8.16 7.71
C LEU A 483 -15.06 -7.74 8.69
N TYR A 484 -14.64 -7.03 9.75
CA TYR A 484 -15.46 -6.63 10.88
C TYR A 484 -16.60 -5.70 10.45
N VAL A 485 -16.30 -4.76 9.56
CA VAL A 485 -17.26 -3.80 9.00
C VAL A 485 -17.48 -4.12 7.53
N ALA A 486 -18.70 -4.40 7.15
CA ALA A 486 -19.06 -4.65 5.76
C ALA A 486 -20.52 -4.30 5.47
N PRO A 487 -20.84 -3.67 4.32
CA PRO A 487 -22.22 -3.58 3.86
C PRO A 487 -22.72 -4.95 3.41
N ASP A 488 -24.04 -5.16 3.51
CA ASP A 488 -24.70 -6.40 3.11
C ASP A 488 -24.42 -6.79 1.66
N SER A 489 -24.32 -5.80 0.78
CA SER A 489 -24.01 -5.97 -0.63
C SER A 489 -22.65 -6.62 -0.89
N LEU A 490 -21.62 -6.25 -0.10
CA LEU A 490 -20.29 -6.87 -0.18
C LEU A 490 -20.36 -8.32 0.26
N LEU A 491 -20.97 -8.62 1.41
CA LEU A 491 -21.09 -9.98 1.93
C LEU A 491 -21.86 -10.90 0.97
N THR A 492 -22.92 -10.37 0.34
CA THR A 492 -23.68 -11.09 -0.69
C THR A 492 -22.84 -11.37 -1.94
N ARG A 493 -22.00 -10.41 -2.34
CA ARG A 493 -21.07 -10.58 -3.47
C ARG A 493 -20.02 -11.65 -3.18
N LEU A 494 -19.48 -11.68 -1.96
CA LEU A 494 -18.52 -12.71 -1.54
C LEU A 494 -19.17 -14.11 -1.49
N ASN A 495 -20.40 -14.22 -1.00
CA ASN A 495 -21.15 -15.49 -1.06
C ASN A 495 -21.35 -15.96 -2.50
N ARG A 496 -21.66 -15.05 -3.43
CA ARG A 496 -21.79 -15.37 -4.86
C ARG A 496 -20.48 -15.86 -5.46
N PHE A 497 -19.34 -15.26 -5.11
CA PHE A 497 -18.03 -15.73 -5.54
C PHE A 497 -17.79 -17.18 -5.13
N VAL A 498 -18.08 -17.55 -3.87
CA VAL A 498 -17.98 -18.95 -3.42
C VAL A 498 -18.96 -19.85 -4.20
N LYS A 499 -20.21 -19.43 -4.32
CA LYS A 499 -21.25 -20.22 -5.01
C LYS A 499 -20.83 -20.55 -6.46
N ASN A 500 -20.08 -19.67 -7.10
CA ASN A 500 -19.63 -19.81 -8.50
C ASN A 500 -18.33 -20.63 -8.64
N GLY A 501 -17.68 -21.04 -7.57
CA GLY A 501 -16.49 -21.91 -7.61
C GLY A 501 -15.22 -21.34 -7.00
N GLY A 502 -15.27 -20.12 -6.44
CA GLY A 502 -14.15 -19.54 -5.73
C GLY A 502 -13.94 -20.16 -4.35
N HIS A 503 -12.73 -20.07 -3.84
CA HIS A 503 -12.41 -20.40 -2.45
C HIS A 503 -12.21 -19.10 -1.64
N ILE A 504 -12.95 -18.95 -0.53
CA ILE A 504 -12.75 -17.86 0.42
C ILE A 504 -12.22 -18.39 1.75
N VAL A 505 -11.29 -17.64 2.35
CA VAL A 505 -10.84 -17.83 3.73
C VAL A 505 -11.25 -16.62 4.55
N TYR A 506 -12.25 -16.78 5.40
CA TYR A 506 -12.61 -15.77 6.39
C TYR A 506 -11.90 -16.01 7.70
N THR A 507 -11.60 -14.94 8.42
CA THR A 507 -11.23 -15.02 9.82
C THR A 507 -12.39 -14.58 10.72
N PHE A 508 -12.25 -14.83 12.01
CA PHE A 508 -13.20 -14.40 13.04
C PHE A 508 -13.65 -12.95 12.84
N LYS A 509 -14.83 -12.63 13.36
CA LYS A 509 -15.50 -11.32 13.24
C LYS A 509 -15.82 -10.87 11.81
N SER A 510 -15.62 -11.69 10.79
CA SER A 510 -16.08 -11.36 9.44
C SER A 510 -17.61 -11.31 9.38
N GLY A 511 -18.14 -10.19 8.83
CA GLY A 511 -19.60 -9.97 8.74
C GLY A 511 -20.27 -9.58 10.06
N PHE A 512 -19.52 -9.29 11.12
CA PHE A 512 -20.04 -9.05 12.47
C PHE A 512 -20.84 -7.74 12.55
N SER A 513 -20.36 -6.65 11.95
CA SER A 513 -21.06 -5.37 11.93
C SER A 513 -21.40 -4.89 10.50
N ASN A 514 -22.37 -3.98 10.42
CA ASN A 514 -22.71 -3.30 9.16
C ASN A 514 -21.74 -2.15 8.86
N GLU A 515 -21.99 -1.43 7.77
CA GLU A 515 -21.18 -0.27 7.30
C GLU A 515 -21.09 0.89 8.30
N ASN A 516 -21.98 0.94 9.29
CA ASN A 516 -21.99 1.95 10.36
C ASN A 516 -21.36 1.42 11.66
N VAL A 517 -20.58 0.33 11.60
CA VAL A 517 -19.95 -0.32 12.75
C VAL A 517 -20.97 -0.82 13.79
N LYS A 518 -22.23 -0.95 13.40
CA LYS A 518 -23.30 -1.48 14.26
C LYS A 518 -23.35 -2.99 14.13
N VAL A 519 -23.21 -3.69 15.25
CA VAL A 519 -23.30 -5.15 15.29
C VAL A 519 -24.66 -5.62 14.80
N ARG A 520 -24.67 -6.61 13.91
CA ARG A 520 -25.91 -7.20 13.38
C ARG A 520 -26.66 -7.96 14.46
N ALA A 521 -27.96 -7.69 14.59
CA ALA A 521 -28.85 -8.38 15.52
C ALA A 521 -29.37 -9.74 14.95
N THR A 522 -28.46 -10.50 14.37
CA THR A 522 -28.71 -11.83 13.78
C THR A 522 -27.73 -12.84 14.35
N ILE A 523 -28.04 -14.13 14.20
CA ILE A 523 -27.09 -15.20 14.54
C ILE A 523 -25.83 -15.01 13.67
N GLN A 524 -24.68 -14.96 14.33
CA GLN A 524 -23.40 -14.75 13.65
C GLN A 524 -22.92 -16.03 12.93
N PRO A 525 -22.15 -15.88 11.84
CA PRO A 525 -21.64 -14.65 11.21
C PRO A 525 -22.60 -13.96 10.21
N GLY A 526 -23.89 -13.98 10.47
CA GLY A 526 -24.88 -13.20 9.72
C GLY A 526 -25.03 -13.68 8.27
N ILE A 527 -24.91 -12.77 7.32
CA ILE A 527 -25.14 -13.02 5.88
C ILE A 527 -24.23 -14.12 5.31
N ILE A 528 -23.01 -14.27 5.82
CA ILE A 528 -22.10 -15.30 5.32
C ILE A 528 -22.34 -16.69 5.96
N SER A 529 -23.24 -16.81 6.93
CA SER A 529 -23.51 -18.07 7.68
C SER A 529 -23.77 -19.28 6.78
N GLU A 530 -24.53 -19.09 5.71
CA GLU A 530 -24.85 -20.17 4.76
C GLU A 530 -23.62 -20.62 4.00
N ALA A 531 -22.83 -19.66 3.49
CA ALA A 531 -21.63 -19.97 2.72
C ALA A 531 -20.57 -20.68 3.58
N VAL A 532 -20.36 -20.23 4.82
CA VAL A 532 -19.38 -20.84 5.73
C VAL A 532 -19.93 -22.06 6.49
N GLY A 533 -21.23 -22.31 6.46
CA GLY A 533 -21.89 -23.49 7.03
C GLY A 533 -21.82 -23.58 8.56
N ILE A 534 -21.78 -22.45 9.26
CA ILE A 534 -21.62 -22.36 10.72
C ILE A 534 -22.57 -21.35 11.34
N SER A 535 -22.63 -21.40 12.68
CA SER A 535 -23.12 -20.28 13.49
C SER A 535 -22.28 -20.16 14.76
N TYR A 536 -22.31 -18.97 15.37
CA TYR A 536 -21.82 -18.77 16.75
C TYR A 536 -22.63 -17.67 17.44
N SER A 537 -22.66 -17.73 18.77
CA SER A 537 -23.29 -16.70 19.60
C SER A 537 -22.36 -16.18 20.69
N GLN A 538 -21.28 -16.89 20.97
CA GLN A 538 -20.36 -16.58 22.05
C GLN A 538 -18.92 -16.58 21.54
N PHE A 539 -18.11 -15.77 22.20
CA PHE A 539 -16.66 -15.67 22.00
C PHE A 539 -16.00 -15.30 23.32
N THR A 540 -14.70 -15.57 23.42
CA THR A 540 -13.92 -15.28 24.63
C THR A 540 -12.45 -15.05 24.30
N THR A 541 -11.69 -14.61 25.29
CA THR A 541 -10.23 -14.60 25.25
C THR A 541 -9.72 -15.94 25.78
N PRO A 542 -8.83 -16.65 25.05
CA PRO A 542 -8.29 -17.91 25.51
C PRO A 542 -7.20 -17.73 26.56
N GLU A 543 -7.14 -18.66 27.52
CA GLU A 543 -6.00 -18.84 28.41
C GLU A 543 -5.49 -20.27 28.24
N HIS A 544 -4.25 -20.43 27.75
CA HIS A 544 -3.63 -21.74 27.55
C HIS A 544 -4.44 -22.71 26.66
N VAL A 545 -5.06 -22.19 25.58
CA VAL A 545 -5.83 -22.99 24.63
C VAL A 545 -4.96 -23.36 23.43
N SER A 546 -5.05 -24.62 23.01
CA SER A 546 -4.47 -25.14 21.76
C SER A 546 -5.57 -25.71 20.86
N LEU A 547 -5.17 -26.23 19.70
CA LEU A 547 -6.05 -27.03 18.84
C LEU A 547 -5.92 -28.52 19.24
N LYS A 548 -7.05 -29.19 19.40
CA LYS A 548 -7.09 -30.57 19.83
C LYS A 548 -6.37 -31.49 18.85
N ASP A 549 -5.52 -32.39 19.38
CA ASP A 549 -4.77 -33.39 18.65
C ASP A 549 -3.77 -32.82 17.61
N ASP A 550 -3.40 -31.52 17.73
CA ASP A 550 -2.45 -30.83 16.84
C ASP A 550 -2.65 -31.14 15.35
N PRO A 551 -3.80 -30.76 14.75
CA PRO A 551 -4.18 -31.18 13.40
C PRO A 551 -3.26 -30.62 12.29
N PHE A 552 -2.40 -29.66 12.62
CA PHE A 552 -1.42 -29.04 11.71
C PHE A 552 0.02 -29.50 11.94
N HIS A 553 0.25 -30.38 12.93
CA HIS A 553 1.56 -30.94 13.27
C HIS A 553 2.64 -29.87 13.53
N VAL A 554 2.29 -28.85 14.30
CA VAL A 554 3.20 -27.73 14.64
C VAL A 554 3.82 -27.87 16.05
N GLY A 555 3.46 -28.90 16.80
CA GLY A 555 4.05 -29.23 18.10
C GLY A 555 3.82 -28.14 19.14
N LYS A 556 4.91 -27.63 19.74
CA LYS A 556 4.85 -26.57 20.78
C LYS A 556 4.21 -25.28 20.31
N ASP A 557 4.15 -25.04 19.01
CA ASP A 557 3.56 -23.84 18.42
C ASP A 557 2.05 -24.00 18.18
N ASN A 558 1.45 -25.13 18.59
CA ASN A 558 0.02 -25.35 18.55
C ASN A 558 -0.68 -24.51 19.64
N SER A 559 -0.98 -23.25 19.33
CA SER A 559 -1.60 -22.32 20.28
C SER A 559 -2.64 -21.42 19.64
N VAL A 560 -3.68 -21.13 20.42
CA VAL A 560 -4.71 -20.12 20.14
C VAL A 560 -4.40 -18.91 21.02
N LYS A 561 -4.38 -17.72 20.42
CA LYS A 561 -3.98 -16.47 21.08
C LYS A 561 -5.18 -15.51 21.13
N THR A 562 -5.19 -14.65 22.12
CA THR A 562 -5.96 -13.41 22.25
C THR A 562 -7.47 -13.54 22.07
N PHE A 563 -7.98 -14.29 21.07
CA PHE A 563 -9.39 -14.31 20.72
C PHE A 563 -9.85 -15.66 20.17
N MET A 564 -11.05 -16.12 20.56
CA MET A 564 -11.71 -17.32 20.05
C MET A 564 -13.22 -17.18 20.00
N GLU A 565 -13.84 -17.59 18.90
CA GLU A 565 -15.28 -17.76 18.72
C GLU A 565 -15.68 -19.21 18.99
N LEU A 566 -16.81 -19.40 19.67
CA LEU A 566 -17.33 -20.74 19.97
C LEU A 566 -18.22 -21.21 18.82
N ILE A 567 -17.59 -21.76 17.76
CA ILE A 567 -18.27 -22.11 16.52
C ILE A 567 -19.10 -23.41 16.68
N ALA A 568 -20.37 -23.33 16.27
CA ALA A 568 -21.25 -24.47 16.10
C ALA A 568 -21.38 -24.82 14.60
N PRO A 569 -20.76 -25.90 14.12
CA PRO A 569 -20.88 -26.34 12.73
C PRO A 569 -22.33 -26.72 12.39
N LYS A 570 -22.79 -26.39 11.18
CA LYS A 570 -24.07 -26.80 10.59
C LYS A 570 -23.84 -27.76 9.43
N THR A 571 -23.37 -27.24 8.32
CA THR A 571 -22.99 -28.00 7.12
C THR A 571 -21.50 -28.12 6.94
N ALA A 572 -20.73 -27.31 7.66
CA ALA A 572 -19.29 -27.28 7.55
C ALA A 572 -18.62 -28.52 8.17
N LYS A 573 -17.57 -29.00 7.51
CA LYS A 573 -16.61 -29.95 8.08
C LYS A 573 -15.72 -29.21 9.06
N VAL A 574 -15.50 -29.80 10.24
CA VAL A 574 -14.54 -29.29 11.22
C VAL A 574 -13.13 -29.73 10.84
N LEU A 575 -12.21 -28.78 10.75
CA LEU A 575 -10.78 -29.00 10.54
C LEU A 575 -10.02 -29.05 11.87
N ALA A 576 -10.47 -28.28 12.87
CA ALA A 576 -9.87 -28.24 14.19
C ALA A 576 -10.93 -27.90 15.26
N TYR A 577 -10.86 -28.59 16.40
CA TYR A 577 -11.56 -28.24 17.64
C TYR A 577 -10.60 -27.54 18.59
N TYR A 578 -11.13 -26.81 19.56
CA TYR A 578 -10.33 -26.32 20.69
C TYR A 578 -9.95 -27.46 21.63
N ASP A 579 -8.73 -27.46 22.14
CA ASP A 579 -8.33 -28.32 23.25
C ASP A 579 -8.60 -27.58 24.56
N HIS A 580 -9.80 -27.81 25.10
CA HIS A 580 -10.25 -27.14 26.32
C HIS A 580 -11.35 -27.99 27.01
N PRO A 581 -11.30 -28.18 28.34
CA PRO A 581 -12.21 -29.06 29.05
C PRO A 581 -13.70 -28.66 28.95
N VAL A 582 -13.98 -27.35 28.81
CA VAL A 582 -15.36 -26.84 28.71
C VAL A 582 -15.75 -26.55 27.27
N TRP A 583 -14.84 -25.92 26.50
CA TRP A 583 -15.11 -25.43 25.12
C TRP A 583 -14.65 -26.38 24.01
N GLY A 584 -14.07 -27.53 24.35
CA GLY A 584 -13.57 -28.50 23.37
C GLY A 584 -14.63 -29.12 22.44
N LYS A 585 -15.91 -28.89 22.70
CA LYS A 585 -17.02 -29.24 21.81
C LYS A 585 -17.23 -28.25 20.65
N TYR A 586 -16.63 -27.06 20.73
CA TYR A 586 -16.75 -26.02 19.69
C TYR A 586 -15.61 -26.10 18.69
N ALA A 587 -15.97 -25.89 17.45
CA ALA A 587 -14.95 -25.83 16.38
C ALA A 587 -14.15 -24.51 16.44
N ALA A 588 -12.87 -24.61 16.12
CA ALA A 588 -11.96 -23.49 15.95
C ALA A 588 -11.82 -23.11 14.46
N ILE A 589 -11.71 -24.12 13.59
CA ILE A 589 -11.51 -23.93 12.15
C ILE A 589 -12.42 -24.90 11.40
N THR A 590 -13.12 -24.38 10.40
CA THR A 590 -14.10 -25.15 9.62
C THR A 590 -13.93 -24.89 8.12
N GLN A 591 -14.47 -25.79 7.31
CA GLN A 591 -14.51 -25.66 5.86
C GLN A 591 -15.85 -26.16 5.33
N ASN A 592 -16.48 -25.42 4.44
CA ASN A 592 -17.81 -25.74 3.89
C ASN A 592 -17.83 -25.69 2.37
N ASN A 593 -18.48 -26.67 1.75
CA ASN A 593 -18.80 -26.59 0.33
C ASN A 593 -20.07 -25.75 0.15
N TYR A 594 -20.02 -24.74 -0.69
CA TYR A 594 -21.15 -23.88 -1.00
C TYR A 594 -21.27 -23.63 -2.51
N GLY A 595 -22.32 -24.15 -3.12
CA GLY A 595 -22.44 -24.18 -4.58
C GLY A 595 -21.31 -24.99 -5.22
N LYS A 596 -20.49 -24.34 -6.03
CA LYS A 596 -19.31 -24.97 -6.68
C LYS A 596 -17.99 -24.68 -5.96
N GLY A 597 -18.01 -23.86 -4.95
CA GLY A 597 -16.81 -23.35 -4.27
C GLY A 597 -16.68 -23.80 -2.84
N LEU A 598 -15.72 -23.19 -2.17
CA LEU A 598 -15.26 -23.59 -0.84
C LEU A 598 -15.14 -22.34 0.05
N ALA A 599 -15.59 -22.45 1.30
CA ALA A 599 -15.41 -21.42 2.30
C ALA A 599 -14.74 -21.99 3.54
N THR A 600 -13.58 -21.47 3.89
CA THR A 600 -12.86 -21.77 5.13
C THR A 600 -13.11 -20.65 6.14
N TYR A 601 -13.38 -21.01 7.40
CA TYR A 601 -13.58 -20.04 8.47
C TYR A 601 -12.66 -20.35 9.65
N ILE A 602 -11.86 -19.35 10.04
CA ILE A 602 -10.89 -19.40 11.12
C ILE A 602 -11.44 -18.57 12.28
N GLY A 603 -12.00 -19.21 13.31
CA GLY A 603 -12.71 -18.55 14.41
C GLY A 603 -11.81 -18.07 15.55
N CYS A 604 -10.49 -18.03 15.36
CA CYS A 604 -9.56 -17.65 16.41
C CYS A 604 -8.28 -17.00 15.82
N ILE A 605 -7.50 -16.38 16.68
CA ILE A 605 -6.12 -16.00 16.33
C ILE A 605 -5.22 -17.22 16.61
N THR A 606 -4.54 -17.69 15.60
CA THR A 606 -3.62 -18.82 15.67
C THR A 606 -2.16 -18.36 15.75
N SER A 607 -1.26 -19.25 16.16
CA SER A 607 0.18 -19.03 16.00
C SER A 607 0.55 -18.85 14.52
N GLU A 608 1.72 -18.28 14.25
CA GLU A 608 2.26 -18.14 12.89
C GLU A 608 2.42 -19.50 12.21
N ALA A 609 2.93 -20.50 12.95
CA ALA A 609 3.10 -21.85 12.43
C ALA A 609 1.80 -22.50 11.97
N ILE A 610 0.70 -22.33 12.72
CA ILE A 610 -0.63 -22.78 12.29
C ILE A 610 -1.09 -22.00 11.07
N THR A 611 -0.90 -20.67 11.06
CA THR A 611 -1.27 -19.81 9.92
C THR A 611 -0.54 -20.22 8.65
N GLU A 612 0.76 -20.52 8.71
CA GLU A 612 1.55 -21.03 7.59
C GLU A 612 0.98 -22.35 7.03
N LYS A 613 0.65 -23.29 7.91
CA LYS A 613 0.02 -24.57 7.51
C LYS A 613 -1.37 -24.39 6.93
N LEU A 614 -2.15 -23.47 7.46
CA LEU A 614 -3.47 -23.14 6.92
C LEU A 614 -3.34 -22.54 5.50
N MET A 615 -2.44 -21.61 5.29
CA MET A 615 -2.22 -21.00 3.97
C MET A 615 -1.70 -22.04 2.95
N GLU A 616 -0.82 -22.93 3.37
CA GLU A 616 -0.40 -24.09 2.56
C GLU A 616 -1.61 -24.95 2.15
N ASN A 617 -2.45 -25.33 3.11
CA ASN A 617 -3.60 -26.20 2.86
C ASN A 617 -4.65 -25.55 1.95
N VAL A 618 -4.99 -24.28 2.16
CA VAL A 618 -5.98 -23.59 1.32
C VAL A 618 -5.46 -23.32 -0.09
N THR A 619 -4.15 -23.08 -0.23
CA THR A 619 -3.50 -22.96 -1.54
C THR A 619 -3.56 -24.26 -2.33
N LYS A 620 -3.29 -25.40 -1.68
CA LYS A 620 -3.46 -26.74 -2.25
C LYS A 620 -4.91 -27.01 -2.64
N ALA A 621 -5.85 -26.70 -1.75
CA ALA A 621 -7.28 -26.90 -2.00
C ALA A 621 -7.80 -26.04 -3.16
N ALA A 622 -7.21 -24.86 -3.41
CA ALA A 622 -7.52 -24.01 -4.54
C ALA A 622 -6.85 -24.46 -5.85
N GLY A 623 -6.08 -25.54 -5.86
CA GLY A 623 -5.35 -26.04 -7.03
C GLY A 623 -4.22 -25.11 -7.48
N LEU A 624 -3.55 -24.45 -6.53
CA LEU A 624 -2.49 -23.46 -6.77
C LEU A 624 -1.11 -23.93 -6.27
N TRP A 625 -0.93 -25.24 -6.12
CA TRP A 625 0.31 -25.84 -5.67
C TRP A 625 1.10 -26.45 -6.83
N GLY A 626 2.34 -26.06 -6.99
CA GLY A 626 3.24 -26.55 -8.03
C GLY A 626 4.70 -26.56 -7.57
N ALA A 627 5.62 -26.68 -8.51
CA ALA A 627 7.06 -26.79 -8.23
C ALA A 627 7.61 -25.56 -7.47
N ASP A 628 7.14 -24.36 -7.79
CA ASP A 628 7.57 -23.13 -7.11
C ASP A 628 7.18 -23.13 -5.64
N GLN A 629 6.03 -23.71 -5.27
CA GLN A 629 5.54 -23.77 -3.89
C GLN A 629 6.28 -24.81 -3.04
N GLU A 630 7.02 -25.73 -3.66
CA GLU A 630 7.89 -26.68 -2.94
C GLU A 630 9.20 -26.03 -2.49
N LEU A 631 9.59 -24.89 -3.10
CA LEU A 631 10.76 -24.14 -2.70
C LEU A 631 10.52 -23.49 -1.33
N LYS A 632 11.46 -23.67 -0.41
CA LYS A 632 11.33 -23.22 0.98
C LYS A 632 12.09 -21.93 1.21
N PHE A 633 11.46 -21.00 1.94
CA PHE A 633 12.15 -19.83 2.49
C PHE A 633 13.42 -20.26 3.26
N PRO A 634 14.56 -19.59 3.11
CA PRO A 634 14.79 -18.25 2.54
C PRO A 634 14.98 -18.20 1.01
N LEU A 635 14.76 -19.27 0.29
CA LEU A 635 14.74 -19.25 -1.16
C LEU A 635 13.37 -18.83 -1.66
N VAL A 636 13.32 -17.83 -2.51
CA VAL A 636 12.08 -17.25 -3.04
C VAL A 636 12.13 -17.22 -4.56
N VAL A 637 11.01 -17.57 -5.21
CA VAL A 637 10.83 -17.39 -6.64
C VAL A 637 9.63 -16.49 -6.92
N LYS A 638 9.83 -15.50 -7.78
CA LYS A 638 8.76 -14.64 -8.31
C LYS A 638 8.74 -14.69 -9.82
N SER A 639 7.56 -14.85 -10.39
CA SER A 639 7.41 -14.97 -11.85
C SER A 639 6.44 -13.92 -12.40
N GLY A 640 6.61 -13.58 -13.68
CA GLY A 640 5.72 -12.69 -14.40
C GLY A 640 5.95 -12.77 -15.89
N ILE A 641 5.21 -11.97 -16.66
CA ILE A 641 5.35 -11.84 -18.11
C ILE A 641 5.89 -10.44 -18.38
N ASN A 642 7.05 -10.34 -19.03
CA ASN A 642 7.69 -9.07 -19.35
C ASN A 642 7.00 -8.32 -20.50
N GLY A 643 7.48 -7.11 -20.80
CA GLY A 643 6.95 -6.27 -21.87
C GLY A 643 7.03 -6.87 -23.28
N GLN A 644 7.87 -7.90 -23.46
CA GLN A 644 8.02 -8.66 -24.70
C GLN A 644 7.13 -9.92 -24.77
N GLY A 645 6.32 -10.18 -23.73
CA GLY A 645 5.44 -11.34 -23.65
C GLY A 645 6.10 -12.64 -23.20
N LYS A 646 7.36 -12.60 -22.74
CA LYS A 646 8.10 -13.76 -22.25
C LYS A 646 7.95 -13.94 -20.76
N ILE A 647 7.98 -15.18 -20.29
CA ILE A 647 7.92 -15.51 -18.88
C ILE A 647 9.30 -15.28 -18.26
N ILE A 648 9.33 -14.58 -17.15
CA ILE A 648 10.55 -14.29 -16.37
C ILE A 648 10.38 -14.89 -14.98
N HIS A 649 11.42 -15.55 -14.50
CA HIS A 649 11.54 -16.10 -13.16
C HIS A 649 12.70 -15.44 -12.44
N TYR A 650 12.44 -14.83 -11.28
CA TYR A 650 13.45 -14.27 -10.38
C TYR A 650 13.63 -15.24 -9.22
N TYR A 651 14.85 -15.73 -9.01
CA TYR A 651 15.24 -16.57 -7.89
C TYR A 651 16.08 -15.75 -6.93
N PHE A 652 15.68 -15.71 -5.67
CA PHE A 652 16.33 -14.96 -4.60
C PHE A 652 16.77 -15.89 -3.48
N ASN A 653 17.92 -15.58 -2.89
CA ASN A 653 18.40 -16.20 -1.67
C ASN A 653 18.49 -15.14 -0.56
N TYR A 654 17.54 -15.12 0.34
CA TYR A 654 17.51 -14.21 1.49
C TYR A 654 18.26 -14.78 2.71
N SER A 655 19.45 -15.32 2.47
CA SER A 655 20.36 -15.80 3.54
C SER A 655 21.82 -15.52 3.17
N ALA A 656 22.67 -15.52 4.19
CA ALA A 656 24.13 -15.39 3.99
C ALA A 656 24.76 -16.64 3.37
N GLU A 657 24.12 -17.80 3.50
CA GLU A 657 24.67 -19.09 3.03
C GLU A 657 24.33 -19.31 1.55
N PRO A 658 25.28 -19.80 0.75
CA PRO A 658 24.99 -20.22 -0.62
C PRO A 658 23.95 -21.33 -0.68
N ALA A 659 23.12 -21.31 -1.71
CA ALA A 659 22.06 -22.30 -1.91
C ALA A 659 21.89 -22.64 -3.39
N SER A 660 21.19 -23.75 -3.68
CA SER A 660 20.88 -24.17 -5.05
C SER A 660 19.40 -24.47 -5.20
N VAL A 661 18.85 -24.11 -6.35
CA VAL A 661 17.47 -24.41 -6.75
C VAL A 661 17.49 -25.27 -8.01
N THR A 662 16.64 -26.30 -8.08
CA THR A 662 16.40 -27.02 -9.33
C THR A 662 15.40 -26.23 -10.18
N TYR A 663 15.78 -25.86 -11.38
CA TYR A 663 14.94 -25.11 -12.32
C TYR A 663 13.82 -26.00 -12.90
N PRO A 664 12.52 -25.72 -12.62
CA PRO A 664 11.45 -26.64 -13.04
C PRO A 664 10.75 -26.22 -14.34
N HIS A 665 11.06 -25.04 -14.88
CA HIS A 665 10.32 -24.43 -15.99
C HIS A 665 10.95 -24.77 -17.34
N LYS A 666 10.45 -24.17 -18.43
CA LYS A 666 10.94 -24.39 -19.80
C LYS A 666 12.37 -23.87 -19.97
N ALA A 667 13.05 -24.43 -20.98
CA ALA A 667 14.39 -23.95 -21.35
C ALA A 667 14.42 -22.43 -21.54
N GLY A 668 15.46 -21.79 -21.06
CA GLY A 668 15.58 -20.34 -21.05
C GLY A 668 17.03 -19.85 -21.06
N SER A 669 17.17 -18.57 -20.78
CA SER A 669 18.46 -17.89 -20.62
C SER A 669 18.54 -17.22 -19.25
N GLU A 670 19.60 -17.47 -18.49
CA GLU A 670 19.93 -16.74 -17.27
C GLU A 670 20.50 -15.37 -17.65
N LEU A 671 19.79 -14.31 -17.33
CA LEU A 671 20.03 -12.96 -17.88
C LEU A 671 21.24 -12.26 -17.27
N LEU A 672 21.59 -12.53 -16.00
CA LEU A 672 22.71 -11.86 -15.32
C LEU A 672 24.06 -12.42 -15.76
N GLY A 673 24.17 -13.73 -15.95
CA GLY A 673 25.39 -14.40 -16.38
C GLY A 673 25.44 -14.80 -17.84
N GLY A 674 24.33 -14.68 -18.58
CA GLY A 674 24.25 -14.97 -20.01
C GLY A 674 24.23 -16.47 -20.40
N SER A 675 24.02 -17.38 -19.44
CA SER A 675 24.05 -18.83 -19.69
C SER A 675 22.68 -19.40 -20.08
N ALA A 676 22.67 -20.39 -20.98
CA ALA A 676 21.47 -21.17 -21.27
C ALA A 676 21.11 -22.08 -20.09
N ILE A 677 19.84 -22.25 -19.80
CA ILE A 677 19.35 -23.11 -18.74
C ILE A 677 18.31 -24.10 -19.30
N GLN A 678 18.32 -25.34 -18.79
CA GLN A 678 17.38 -26.39 -19.14
C GLN A 678 16.54 -26.81 -17.92
N PRO A 679 15.32 -27.34 -18.11
CA PRO A 679 14.57 -27.98 -17.05
C PRO A 679 15.42 -29.03 -16.30
N GLY A 680 15.37 -29.02 -14.98
CA GLY A 680 16.18 -29.90 -14.11
C GLY A 680 17.60 -29.42 -13.83
N ALA A 681 18.06 -28.33 -14.48
CA ALA A 681 19.38 -27.77 -14.19
C ALA A 681 19.41 -27.10 -12.80
N LYS A 682 20.58 -27.13 -12.17
CA LYS A 682 20.82 -26.38 -10.93
C LYS A 682 21.06 -24.91 -11.21
N ILE A 683 20.42 -24.06 -10.42
CA ILE A 683 20.70 -22.62 -10.30
C ILE A 683 21.39 -22.43 -8.95
N ASP A 684 22.67 -22.08 -8.99
CA ASP A 684 23.44 -21.76 -7.80
C ASP A 684 23.29 -20.27 -7.47
N LEU A 685 22.92 -20.00 -6.23
CA LEU A 685 22.75 -18.68 -5.65
C LEU A 685 23.79 -18.47 -4.55
N THR A 686 24.55 -17.40 -4.65
CA THR A 686 25.40 -16.94 -3.53
C THR A 686 24.53 -16.52 -2.34
N GLY A 687 25.15 -16.35 -1.18
CA GLY A 687 24.47 -15.63 -0.09
C GLY A 687 24.03 -14.25 -0.59
N TRP A 688 22.81 -13.84 -0.26
CA TRP A 688 22.17 -12.60 -0.73
C TRP A 688 22.17 -12.46 -2.27
N GLY A 689 22.08 -13.59 -2.97
CA GLY A 689 22.17 -13.66 -4.42
C GLY A 689 20.83 -13.63 -5.14
N VAL A 690 20.86 -13.16 -6.40
CA VAL A 690 19.73 -13.19 -7.33
C VAL A 690 20.12 -13.81 -8.67
N LYS A 691 19.21 -14.57 -9.26
CA LYS A 691 19.30 -15.08 -10.63
C LYS A 691 17.98 -14.83 -11.36
N ILE A 692 18.06 -14.52 -12.64
CA ILE A 692 16.89 -14.17 -13.45
C ILE A 692 16.89 -15.04 -14.70
N VAL A 693 15.82 -15.78 -14.90
CA VAL A 693 15.68 -16.67 -16.07
C VAL A 693 14.53 -16.21 -16.94
N GLU A 694 14.79 -15.96 -18.22
CA GLU A 694 13.79 -15.71 -19.24
C GLU A 694 13.53 -17.00 -20.03
N GLU A 695 12.28 -17.47 -20.10
CA GLU A 695 11.90 -18.62 -20.95
C GLU A 695 12.05 -18.27 -22.43
N LYS A 696 12.43 -19.27 -23.25
CA LYS A 696 12.52 -19.15 -24.72
C LYS A 696 11.15 -19.08 -25.39
#